data_d117f56101b335954f8b38e7c19a5493
#
_entry.id   d117f56101b335954f8b38e7c19a5493
#
_cell.length_a   1.000
_cell.length_b   1.000
_cell.length_c   1.000
_cell.angle_alpha   90.00
_cell.angle_beta   90.00
_cell.angle_gamma   90.00
#
_symmetry.space_group_name_H-M   'P 1'
#
loop_
_entity.id
_entity.type
_entity.pdbx_description
1 polymer ?
#
loop_
_entity_poly.entity_id
_entity_poly.type
_entity_poly.pdbx_seq_one_letter_code
_entity_poly.pdbx_strand_id
1 'polypeptide(L)'
;MEKQIKIALAGNPNCGKTTLFNALTGSNQFVGNWPGVTVEKKEGKLKKHDDVVIMDLPGIYSLSPYTLEEVVARNYLVNDKPDAILNIVDSTSIERNLYLTTQLLELGTPMVIAMNMIDVSRKNGDKIDMKKLSAALGVEIVETSALKGEGSVKAAEKAAAAAKNRTMGEHPHVFTGSVEHALAHIEDLIGGKVEPRFLRWYAVKLFERDEKVVAELKLSEDVKKGIEEAVSSCEKEMDDDAESIITNQRYAYINTLMQNAVKKGKVKGSLSVSDKIDRVVTNRVLALPIFALIMFLVYYISVTTIGTLLTDWTNDVFVAEIVQGNLQTWLDGVGCAGWLSGLIVDGIVGGCGAVLGFVPQMLVLFLLLAILEDVGYMARIAFIMDRIFRKFGLSGKSFIPMLIGSGCGVPGIMASRTIESDRDRKMTIMTTTFIPCGAKMPIIGLIAAAVFGGSAWVATSAYFIGVAAIVISGIMLKKTKMFAGDPAPFVMELPAYHFPSGRNVFHSVWERGWSFIKRAGTVILLSSIVIWFAKTYGWAPAADVQLEAQQTYQTELADYNAKAEAGTLEEDEEAPELAPEMDRAAGSWGAVADMDNSILGKIGNPVSVVFKPLGFGNMPSTVATVMGLVAKEEVVGVLGVLYGADDAADVVDDEDMTEEEKAEALSPIATAFNESSGGHGRLAAYAFMIFNLLCAPCFAAIGAMKREFNNAKWTLAAVGYQCAFAYTIALIVYQLGLLFSGAGFTVATAIAILLLAGLVYLVVRKNPYNDNHLTQKVSA
;
A
#
# COMPACT_ATOMS: atom_id res chain seq x y z
N MET A 1 -14.63 -30.82 -41.47
CA MET A 1 -14.95 -30.18 -40.19
C MET A 1 -15.33 -28.72 -40.49
N GLU A 2 -16.54 -28.31 -40.27
CA GLU A 2 -16.92 -26.89 -40.38
C GLU A 2 -16.04 -26.08 -39.42
N LYS A 3 -15.47 -24.98 -39.90
CA LYS A 3 -14.60 -24.12 -39.14
C LYS A 3 -15.42 -23.51 -38.00
N GLN A 4 -15.08 -23.81 -36.75
CA GLN A 4 -15.71 -23.20 -35.57
C GLN A 4 -15.51 -21.70 -35.61
N ILE A 5 -16.58 -20.92 -35.38
CA ILE A 5 -16.58 -19.49 -35.30
C ILE A 5 -16.24 -19.11 -33.84
N LYS A 6 -15.21 -18.31 -33.66
CA LYS A 6 -14.79 -17.81 -32.36
C LYS A 6 -15.24 -16.37 -32.17
N ILE A 7 -16.08 -16.13 -31.16
CA ILE A 7 -16.55 -14.80 -30.77
C ILE A 7 -15.90 -14.38 -29.46
N ALA A 8 -15.20 -13.25 -29.48
CA ALA A 8 -14.68 -12.63 -28.27
C ALA A 8 -15.75 -11.79 -27.56
N LEU A 9 -16.03 -12.08 -26.31
CA LEU A 9 -16.91 -11.28 -25.45
C LEU A 9 -16.06 -10.24 -24.73
N ALA A 10 -16.18 -8.98 -25.14
CA ALA A 10 -15.42 -7.86 -24.59
C ALA A 10 -16.33 -6.85 -23.89
N GLY A 11 -15.81 -6.13 -22.92
CA GLY A 11 -16.54 -5.06 -22.23
C GLY A 11 -15.87 -4.63 -20.94
N ASN A 12 -16.30 -3.49 -20.41
CA ASN A 12 -15.78 -2.93 -19.18
C ASN A 12 -16.10 -3.81 -17.96
N PRO A 13 -15.34 -3.72 -16.86
CA PRO A 13 -15.74 -4.30 -15.60
C PRO A 13 -17.17 -3.83 -15.21
N ASN A 14 -17.96 -4.73 -14.64
CA ASN A 14 -19.33 -4.50 -14.17
C ASN A 14 -20.40 -4.18 -15.25
N CYS A 15 -20.07 -4.22 -16.54
CA CYS A 15 -21.08 -4.05 -17.63
C CYS A 15 -22.07 -5.24 -17.77
N GLY A 16 -21.94 -6.27 -16.93
CA GLY A 16 -22.77 -7.47 -16.99
C GLY A 16 -22.24 -8.59 -17.89
N LYS A 17 -20.97 -8.58 -18.21
CA LYS A 17 -20.29 -9.51 -19.12
C LYS A 17 -20.45 -10.98 -18.68
N THR A 18 -20.12 -11.32 -17.45
CA THR A 18 -20.27 -12.68 -16.90
C THR A 18 -21.71 -13.14 -16.88
N THR A 19 -22.66 -12.25 -16.58
CA THR A 19 -24.09 -12.55 -16.62
C THR A 19 -24.53 -12.89 -18.06
N LEU A 20 -24.07 -12.12 -19.04
CA LEU A 20 -24.38 -12.37 -20.45
C LEU A 20 -23.74 -13.69 -20.92
N PHE A 21 -22.48 -13.93 -20.57
CA PHE A 21 -21.78 -15.19 -20.91
C PHE A 21 -22.53 -16.41 -20.38
N ASN A 22 -22.95 -16.40 -19.11
CA ASN A 22 -23.72 -17.48 -18.50
C ASN A 22 -25.10 -17.66 -19.17
N ALA A 23 -25.75 -16.58 -19.57
CA ALA A 23 -27.03 -16.64 -20.28
C ALA A 23 -26.87 -17.29 -21.67
N LEU A 24 -25.77 -17.03 -22.36
CA LEU A 24 -25.45 -17.53 -23.70
C LEU A 24 -24.97 -19.00 -23.73
N THR A 25 -24.12 -19.40 -22.77
CA THR A 25 -23.45 -20.71 -22.78
C THR A 25 -24.12 -21.74 -21.87
N GLY A 26 -24.78 -21.30 -20.80
CA GLY A 26 -25.42 -22.20 -19.81
C GLY A 26 -24.38 -23.02 -19.04
N SER A 27 -24.60 -24.35 -18.95
CA SER A 27 -23.71 -25.29 -18.25
C SER A 27 -22.50 -25.77 -19.09
N ASN A 28 -22.47 -25.46 -20.38
CA ASN A 28 -21.42 -25.91 -21.30
C ASN A 28 -20.24 -24.92 -21.31
N GLN A 29 -19.53 -24.84 -20.19
CA GLN A 29 -18.41 -23.91 -19.99
C GLN A 29 -17.15 -24.67 -19.62
N PHE A 30 -16.02 -24.23 -20.16
CA PHE A 30 -14.69 -24.61 -19.71
C PHE A 30 -14.08 -23.45 -18.95
N VAL A 31 -13.58 -23.72 -17.75
CA VAL A 31 -12.93 -22.73 -16.88
C VAL A 31 -11.49 -23.16 -16.64
N GLY A 32 -10.55 -22.29 -16.87
CA GLY A 32 -9.12 -22.51 -16.66
C GLY A 32 -8.40 -21.18 -16.45
N ASN A 33 -7.10 -21.16 -16.58
CA ASN A 33 -6.31 -19.94 -16.57
C ASN A 33 -5.72 -19.67 -17.95
N TRP A 34 -5.52 -18.39 -18.27
CA TRP A 34 -4.75 -18.03 -19.44
C TRP A 34 -3.30 -18.50 -19.32
N PRO A 35 -2.66 -18.96 -20.41
CA PRO A 35 -1.29 -19.48 -20.35
C PRO A 35 -0.30 -18.47 -19.74
N GLY A 36 0.43 -18.91 -18.72
CA GLY A 36 1.49 -18.12 -18.08
C GLY A 36 1.04 -17.02 -17.12
N VAL A 37 -0.26 -16.88 -16.84
CA VAL A 37 -0.82 -15.87 -15.93
C VAL A 37 -1.92 -16.45 -15.04
N THR A 38 -2.23 -15.76 -13.94
CA THR A 38 -3.29 -16.16 -12.98
C THR A 38 -4.68 -15.65 -13.35
N VAL A 39 -4.85 -15.12 -14.56
CA VAL A 39 -6.13 -14.58 -15.05
C VAL A 39 -7.02 -15.73 -15.51
N GLU A 40 -8.27 -15.72 -15.06
CA GLU A 40 -9.24 -16.77 -15.38
C GLU A 40 -9.67 -16.72 -16.86
N LYS A 41 -9.68 -17.88 -17.52
CA LYS A 41 -10.13 -18.08 -18.89
C LYS A 41 -11.45 -18.85 -18.88
N LYS A 42 -12.47 -18.30 -19.53
CA LYS A 42 -13.77 -18.96 -19.70
C LYS A 42 -14.11 -19.04 -21.18
N GLU A 43 -14.43 -20.25 -21.62
CA GLU A 43 -14.96 -20.47 -22.97
C GLU A 43 -16.18 -21.38 -22.93
N GLY A 44 -17.11 -21.18 -23.84
CA GLY A 44 -18.32 -21.99 -23.90
C GLY A 44 -18.99 -21.96 -25.27
N LYS A 45 -19.75 -23.00 -25.59
CA LYS A 45 -20.53 -23.05 -26.82
C LYS A 45 -21.82 -22.23 -26.69
N LEU A 46 -22.17 -21.53 -27.75
CA LEU A 46 -23.45 -20.82 -27.83
C LEU A 46 -24.61 -21.82 -27.81
N LYS A 47 -25.62 -21.59 -26.99
CA LYS A 47 -26.84 -22.43 -26.95
C LYS A 47 -27.45 -22.54 -28.33
N LYS A 48 -27.77 -23.75 -28.75
CA LYS A 48 -28.36 -24.09 -30.07
C LYS A 48 -27.42 -23.90 -31.28
N HIS A 49 -26.17 -23.56 -31.09
CA HIS A 49 -25.19 -23.33 -32.14
C HIS A 49 -23.85 -23.98 -31.74
N ASP A 50 -23.67 -25.26 -32.06
CA ASP A 50 -22.45 -26.01 -31.70
C ASP A 50 -21.20 -25.58 -32.49
N ASP A 51 -21.40 -24.86 -33.60
CA ASP A 51 -20.39 -24.29 -34.48
C ASP A 51 -19.82 -22.94 -33.93
N VAL A 52 -20.42 -22.36 -32.87
CA VAL A 52 -20.01 -21.08 -32.33
C VAL A 52 -19.48 -21.22 -30.91
N VAL A 53 -18.26 -20.76 -30.69
CA VAL A 53 -17.59 -20.71 -29.39
C VAL A 53 -17.46 -19.27 -28.93
N ILE A 54 -17.89 -19.00 -27.71
CA ILE A 54 -17.76 -17.68 -27.07
C ILE A 54 -16.59 -17.74 -26.08
N MET A 55 -15.67 -16.81 -26.20
CA MET A 55 -14.55 -16.61 -25.29
C MET A 55 -14.84 -15.38 -24.39
N ASP A 56 -14.95 -15.60 -23.09
CA ASP A 56 -15.10 -14.50 -22.11
C ASP A 56 -13.73 -13.87 -21.84
N LEU A 57 -13.52 -12.64 -22.31
CA LEU A 57 -12.31 -11.88 -22.01
C LEU A 57 -12.39 -11.25 -20.63
N PRO A 58 -11.27 -10.98 -19.96
CA PRO A 58 -11.28 -10.17 -18.73
C PRO A 58 -11.99 -8.83 -18.96
N GLY A 59 -12.56 -8.28 -17.89
CA GLY A 59 -13.13 -6.93 -17.95
C GLY A 59 -12.03 -5.89 -18.01
N ILE A 60 -12.02 -5.07 -19.05
CA ILE A 60 -10.97 -4.09 -19.30
C ILE A 60 -11.56 -2.71 -19.61
N TYR A 61 -10.80 -1.67 -19.32
CA TYR A 61 -11.17 -0.30 -19.67
C TYR A 61 -10.51 0.19 -20.95
N SER A 62 -9.36 -0.39 -21.29
CA SER A 62 -8.53 -0.02 -22.44
C SER A 62 -7.79 -1.25 -22.97
N LEU A 63 -7.31 -1.16 -24.22
CA LEU A 63 -6.37 -2.12 -24.81
C LEU A 63 -4.91 -1.73 -24.57
N SER A 64 -4.66 -0.77 -23.70
CA SER A 64 -3.31 -0.39 -23.28
C SER A 64 -2.75 -1.40 -22.26
N PRO A 65 -1.45 -1.74 -22.28
CA PRO A 65 -0.90 -2.87 -21.51
C PRO A 65 -0.55 -2.51 -20.06
N TYR A 66 -1.45 -1.84 -19.34
CA TYR A 66 -1.21 -1.42 -17.95
C TYR A 66 -1.49 -2.52 -16.94
N THR A 67 -2.49 -3.38 -17.19
CA THR A 67 -2.86 -4.49 -16.31
C THR A 67 -2.63 -5.84 -17.00
N LEU A 68 -2.54 -6.93 -16.20
CA LEU A 68 -2.42 -8.29 -16.75
C LEU A 68 -3.66 -8.67 -17.55
N GLU A 69 -4.83 -8.24 -17.10
CA GLU A 69 -6.12 -8.46 -17.76
C GLU A 69 -6.15 -7.77 -19.13
N GLU A 70 -5.69 -6.52 -19.22
CA GLU A 70 -5.60 -5.78 -20.49
C GLU A 70 -4.60 -6.42 -21.46
N VAL A 71 -3.46 -6.87 -20.94
CA VAL A 71 -2.46 -7.61 -21.75
C VAL A 71 -3.05 -8.89 -22.31
N VAL A 72 -3.78 -9.67 -21.50
CA VAL A 72 -4.42 -10.92 -21.91
C VAL A 72 -5.48 -10.66 -22.99
N ALA A 73 -6.38 -9.71 -22.75
CA ALA A 73 -7.45 -9.36 -23.69
C ALA A 73 -6.88 -8.87 -25.04
N ARG A 74 -5.89 -7.97 -24.98
CA ARG A 74 -5.18 -7.47 -26.17
C ARG A 74 -4.52 -8.60 -26.96
N ASN A 75 -3.74 -9.46 -26.28
CA ASN A 75 -3.05 -10.56 -26.95
C ASN A 75 -4.05 -11.48 -27.65
N TYR A 76 -5.18 -11.78 -27.01
CA TYR A 76 -6.21 -12.59 -27.63
C TYR A 76 -6.82 -11.92 -28.87
N LEU A 77 -7.15 -10.64 -28.79
CA LEU A 77 -7.77 -9.90 -29.89
C LEU A 77 -6.82 -9.70 -31.08
N VAL A 78 -5.53 -9.45 -30.83
CA VAL A 78 -4.53 -9.14 -31.87
C VAL A 78 -3.88 -10.41 -32.41
N ASN A 79 -3.49 -11.37 -31.55
CA ASN A 79 -2.70 -12.54 -31.93
C ASN A 79 -3.57 -13.76 -32.25
N ASP A 80 -4.58 -14.08 -31.39
CA ASP A 80 -5.48 -15.22 -31.62
C ASP A 80 -6.58 -14.91 -32.65
N LYS A 81 -6.84 -13.64 -32.94
CA LYS A 81 -7.67 -13.13 -34.03
C LYS A 81 -9.06 -13.77 -34.08
N PRO A 82 -9.97 -13.45 -33.14
CA PRO A 82 -11.32 -13.98 -33.17
C PRO A 82 -12.05 -13.59 -34.47
N ASP A 83 -13.04 -14.39 -34.88
CA ASP A 83 -13.81 -14.14 -36.11
C ASP A 83 -14.78 -12.97 -35.93
N ALA A 84 -15.25 -12.68 -34.71
CA ALA A 84 -16.03 -11.49 -34.36
C ALA A 84 -15.85 -11.09 -32.90
N ILE A 85 -16.24 -9.85 -32.59
CA ILE A 85 -16.31 -9.30 -31.22
C ILE A 85 -17.76 -9.01 -30.86
N LEU A 86 -18.21 -9.51 -29.70
CA LEU A 86 -19.45 -9.06 -29.07
C LEU A 86 -19.07 -8.13 -27.91
N ASN A 87 -19.21 -6.83 -28.16
CA ASN A 87 -18.85 -5.80 -27.17
C ASN A 87 -20.06 -5.45 -26.31
N ILE A 88 -19.92 -5.57 -24.98
CA ILE A 88 -20.98 -5.26 -24.04
C ILE A 88 -20.78 -3.83 -23.53
N VAL A 89 -21.79 -3.01 -23.74
CA VAL A 89 -21.85 -1.62 -23.32
C VAL A 89 -22.96 -1.43 -22.29
N ASP A 90 -22.62 -0.92 -21.12
CA ASP A 90 -23.60 -0.56 -20.10
C ASP A 90 -24.35 0.71 -20.51
N SER A 91 -25.67 0.59 -20.70
CA SER A 91 -26.53 1.71 -21.11
C SER A 91 -26.68 2.80 -20.05
N THR A 92 -26.31 2.53 -18.81
CA THR A 92 -26.33 3.53 -17.71
C THR A 92 -25.07 4.39 -17.70
N SER A 93 -23.96 3.88 -18.29
CA SER A 93 -22.62 4.49 -18.32
C SER A 93 -22.02 4.44 -19.73
N ILE A 94 -22.80 4.82 -20.76
CA ILE A 94 -22.44 4.67 -22.18
C ILE A 94 -21.10 5.36 -22.50
N GLU A 95 -20.94 6.61 -22.08
CA GLU A 95 -19.77 7.45 -22.38
C GLU A 95 -18.45 6.73 -22.09
N ARG A 96 -18.36 6.13 -20.92
CA ARG A 96 -17.19 5.38 -20.49
C ARG A 96 -16.97 4.09 -21.27
N ASN A 97 -18.04 3.35 -21.53
CA ASN A 97 -17.95 2.08 -22.24
C ASN A 97 -17.58 2.29 -23.72
N LEU A 98 -17.96 3.44 -24.30
CA LEU A 98 -17.59 3.79 -25.66
C LEU A 98 -16.09 4.04 -25.83
N TYR A 99 -15.34 4.35 -24.75
CA TYR A 99 -13.88 4.49 -24.82
C TYR A 99 -13.22 3.19 -25.28
N LEU A 100 -13.56 2.06 -24.65
CA LEU A 100 -13.12 0.75 -25.09
C LEU A 100 -13.67 0.40 -26.47
N THR A 101 -14.93 0.73 -26.72
CA THR A 101 -15.58 0.48 -28.01
C THR A 101 -14.83 1.11 -29.18
N THR A 102 -14.36 2.36 -29.04
CA THR A 102 -13.55 3.02 -30.10
C THR A 102 -12.25 2.29 -30.37
N GLN A 103 -11.58 1.74 -29.36
CA GLN A 103 -10.35 0.98 -29.51
C GLN A 103 -10.62 -0.40 -30.16
N LEU A 104 -11.74 -1.04 -29.84
CA LEU A 104 -12.13 -2.31 -30.46
C LEU A 104 -12.47 -2.14 -31.95
N LEU A 105 -13.05 -1.00 -32.33
CA LEU A 105 -13.33 -0.67 -33.73
C LEU A 105 -12.07 -0.50 -34.57
N GLU A 106 -10.99 0.02 -33.98
CA GLU A 106 -9.69 0.19 -34.66
C GLU A 106 -9.02 -1.14 -35.03
N LEU A 107 -9.39 -2.25 -34.37
CA LEU A 107 -8.89 -3.60 -34.71
C LEU A 107 -9.42 -4.12 -36.05
N GLY A 108 -10.44 -3.48 -36.65
CA GLY A 108 -11.04 -3.92 -37.92
C GLY A 108 -11.62 -5.34 -37.88
N THR A 109 -11.97 -5.83 -36.69
CA THR A 109 -12.64 -7.13 -36.50
C THR A 109 -14.15 -6.93 -36.52
N PRO A 110 -14.96 -7.78 -37.24
CA PRO A 110 -16.41 -7.70 -37.23
C PRO A 110 -16.95 -7.58 -35.79
N MET A 111 -17.77 -6.57 -35.52
CA MET A 111 -18.23 -6.29 -34.16
C MET A 111 -19.74 -6.04 -34.10
N VAL A 112 -20.35 -6.50 -33.01
CA VAL A 112 -21.72 -6.16 -32.63
C VAL A 112 -21.72 -5.64 -31.21
N ILE A 113 -22.48 -4.58 -30.93
CA ILE A 113 -22.63 -4.00 -29.59
C ILE A 113 -23.88 -4.58 -28.93
N ALA A 114 -23.73 -5.19 -27.77
CA ALA A 114 -24.81 -5.53 -26.86
C ALA A 114 -25.00 -4.39 -25.85
N MET A 115 -26.01 -3.54 -26.05
CA MET A 115 -26.37 -2.44 -25.14
C MET A 115 -27.10 -3.02 -23.94
N ASN A 116 -26.40 -3.30 -22.88
CA ASN A 116 -26.90 -4.00 -21.71
C ASN A 116 -27.52 -3.06 -20.67
N MET A 117 -28.28 -3.60 -19.70
CA MET A 117 -29.00 -2.85 -18.66
C MET A 117 -30.01 -1.85 -19.19
N ILE A 118 -30.56 -2.08 -20.41
CA ILE A 118 -31.48 -1.16 -21.05
C ILE A 118 -32.77 -0.97 -20.22
N ASP A 119 -33.16 -1.97 -19.44
CA ASP A 119 -34.29 -1.91 -18.53
C ASP A 119 -34.05 -0.89 -17.39
N VAL A 120 -32.78 -0.72 -16.93
CA VAL A 120 -32.44 0.28 -15.94
C VAL A 120 -32.47 1.68 -16.54
N SER A 121 -31.88 1.88 -17.73
CA SER A 121 -31.92 3.17 -18.44
C SER A 121 -33.34 3.60 -18.76
N ARG A 122 -34.20 2.68 -19.17
CA ARG A 122 -35.65 2.97 -19.40
C ARG A 122 -36.35 3.39 -18.11
N LYS A 123 -36.08 2.74 -16.97
CA LYS A 123 -36.60 3.15 -15.65
C LYS A 123 -36.15 4.55 -15.25
N ASN A 124 -34.89 4.91 -15.59
CA ASN A 124 -34.36 6.25 -15.36
C ASN A 124 -34.93 7.32 -16.30
N GLY A 125 -35.70 6.91 -17.31
CA GLY A 125 -36.30 7.80 -18.30
C GLY A 125 -35.34 8.23 -19.41
N ASP A 126 -34.18 7.57 -19.52
CA ASP A 126 -33.17 7.85 -20.55
C ASP A 126 -33.69 7.38 -21.91
N LYS A 127 -33.50 8.21 -22.93
CA LYS A 127 -33.83 7.88 -24.33
C LYS A 127 -32.54 7.81 -25.13
N ILE A 128 -32.20 6.58 -25.57
CA ILE A 128 -31.01 6.30 -26.36
C ILE A 128 -31.51 6.02 -27.80
N ASP A 129 -31.01 6.81 -28.75
CA ASP A 129 -31.30 6.59 -30.17
C ASP A 129 -30.30 5.57 -30.75
N MET A 130 -30.69 4.30 -30.69
CA MET A 130 -29.82 3.19 -31.14
C MET A 130 -29.46 3.29 -32.63
N LYS A 131 -30.39 3.86 -33.45
CA LYS A 131 -30.14 4.00 -34.90
C LYS A 131 -29.05 5.03 -35.19
N LYS A 132 -29.13 6.19 -34.52
CA LYS A 132 -28.08 7.21 -34.63
C LYS A 132 -26.75 6.74 -34.11
N LEU A 133 -26.71 6.05 -32.96
CA LEU A 133 -25.50 5.53 -32.36
C LEU A 133 -24.90 4.45 -33.26
N SER A 134 -25.69 3.53 -33.80
CA SER A 134 -25.26 2.49 -34.76
C SER A 134 -24.69 3.09 -36.05
N ALA A 135 -25.36 4.09 -36.62
CA ALA A 135 -24.88 4.78 -37.83
C ALA A 135 -23.54 5.50 -37.59
N ALA A 136 -23.40 6.16 -36.44
CA ALA A 136 -22.16 6.89 -36.10
C ALA A 136 -20.97 5.99 -35.77
N LEU A 137 -21.21 4.82 -35.16
CA LEU A 137 -20.16 3.84 -34.83
C LEU A 137 -19.89 2.84 -35.98
N GLY A 138 -20.74 2.78 -37.01
CA GLY A 138 -20.62 1.88 -38.15
C GLY A 138 -20.89 0.42 -37.79
N VAL A 139 -21.49 0.10 -36.62
CA VAL A 139 -21.73 -1.27 -36.16
C VAL A 139 -23.15 -1.47 -35.67
N GLU A 140 -23.62 -2.71 -35.73
CA GLU A 140 -24.96 -3.05 -35.30
C GLU A 140 -25.06 -3.05 -33.76
N ILE A 141 -26.14 -2.45 -33.23
CA ILE A 141 -26.40 -2.38 -31.79
C ILE A 141 -27.69 -3.19 -31.49
N VAL A 142 -27.58 -4.05 -30.47
CA VAL A 142 -28.70 -4.85 -29.97
C VAL A 142 -28.98 -4.48 -28.53
N GLU A 143 -30.23 -4.12 -28.23
CA GLU A 143 -30.66 -3.91 -26.86
C GLU A 143 -30.70 -5.22 -26.09
N THR A 144 -30.09 -5.25 -24.89
CA THR A 144 -30.05 -6.43 -24.05
C THR A 144 -30.32 -6.11 -22.59
N SER A 145 -30.90 -7.08 -21.90
CA SER A 145 -30.93 -7.15 -20.44
C SER A 145 -30.47 -8.55 -20.03
N ALA A 146 -29.19 -8.68 -19.78
CA ALA A 146 -28.54 -9.97 -19.48
C ALA A 146 -29.20 -10.65 -18.25
N LEU A 147 -29.58 -9.86 -17.24
CA LEU A 147 -30.24 -10.38 -16.03
C LEU A 147 -31.63 -10.98 -16.34
N LYS A 148 -32.38 -10.42 -17.30
CA LYS A 148 -33.68 -10.92 -17.72
C LYS A 148 -33.61 -11.91 -18.90
N GLY A 149 -32.42 -12.09 -19.49
CA GLY A 149 -32.21 -12.93 -20.67
C GLY A 149 -32.73 -12.32 -21.97
N GLU A 150 -33.18 -11.04 -21.94
CA GLU A 150 -33.74 -10.36 -23.11
C GLU A 150 -32.64 -9.94 -24.09
N GLY A 151 -32.81 -10.23 -25.38
CA GLY A 151 -31.90 -9.79 -26.45
C GLY A 151 -30.54 -10.48 -26.52
N SER A 152 -30.11 -11.24 -25.50
CA SER A 152 -28.80 -11.82 -25.37
C SER A 152 -28.45 -12.77 -26.52
N VAL A 153 -29.31 -13.74 -26.82
CA VAL A 153 -29.12 -14.71 -27.90
C VAL A 153 -29.09 -14.02 -29.27
N LYS A 154 -30.00 -13.06 -29.49
CA LYS A 154 -30.05 -12.26 -30.71
C LYS A 154 -28.75 -11.49 -30.97
N ALA A 155 -28.14 -10.94 -29.93
CA ALA A 155 -26.86 -10.24 -30.05
C ALA A 155 -25.73 -11.21 -30.49
N ALA A 156 -25.68 -12.40 -29.88
CA ALA A 156 -24.70 -13.43 -30.24
C ALA A 156 -24.90 -13.99 -31.66
N GLU A 157 -26.17 -14.22 -32.08
CA GLU A 157 -26.48 -14.68 -33.44
C GLU A 157 -26.09 -13.63 -34.49
N LYS A 158 -26.29 -12.33 -34.19
CA LYS A 158 -25.84 -11.25 -35.06
C LYS A 158 -24.32 -11.16 -35.15
N ALA A 159 -23.62 -11.36 -34.03
CA ALA A 159 -22.15 -11.42 -34.04
C ALA A 159 -21.67 -12.62 -34.85
N ALA A 160 -22.32 -13.79 -34.75
CA ALA A 160 -21.99 -14.95 -35.59
C ALA A 160 -22.28 -14.71 -37.07
N ALA A 161 -23.37 -14.01 -37.42
CA ALA A 161 -23.68 -13.60 -38.78
C ALA A 161 -22.64 -12.59 -39.31
N ALA A 162 -22.23 -11.63 -38.53
CA ALA A 162 -21.17 -10.68 -38.88
C ALA A 162 -19.83 -11.38 -39.15
N ALA A 163 -19.50 -12.39 -38.34
CA ALA A 163 -18.32 -13.23 -38.53
C ALA A 163 -18.38 -14.01 -39.88
N LYS A 164 -19.53 -14.63 -40.22
CA LYS A 164 -19.75 -15.37 -41.47
C LYS A 164 -19.64 -14.47 -42.67
N ASN A 165 -20.24 -13.29 -42.61
CA ASN A 165 -20.32 -12.34 -43.74
C ASN A 165 -19.06 -11.47 -43.87
N ARG A 166 -18.16 -11.52 -42.87
CA ARG A 166 -17.00 -10.61 -42.73
C ARG A 166 -17.40 -9.14 -42.88
N THR A 167 -18.55 -8.77 -42.33
CA THR A 167 -19.10 -7.41 -42.40
C THR A 167 -18.26 -6.52 -41.49
N MET A 168 -17.30 -5.82 -42.08
CA MET A 168 -16.58 -4.74 -41.40
C MET A 168 -17.43 -3.47 -41.51
N GLY A 169 -17.68 -2.81 -40.39
CA GLY A 169 -18.24 -1.45 -40.41
C GLY A 169 -17.21 -0.46 -40.98
N GLU A 170 -17.69 0.68 -41.47
CA GLU A 170 -16.79 1.80 -41.77
C GLU A 170 -16.10 2.27 -40.46
N HIS A 171 -14.78 2.50 -40.52
CA HIS A 171 -14.06 3.03 -39.37
C HIS A 171 -14.59 4.43 -39.06
N PRO A 172 -15.08 4.69 -37.84
CA PRO A 172 -15.52 6.03 -37.49
C PRO A 172 -14.32 6.99 -37.45
N HIS A 173 -14.54 8.23 -37.93
CA HIS A 173 -13.55 9.28 -37.85
C HIS A 173 -13.44 9.79 -36.39
N VAL A 174 -12.69 9.07 -35.58
CA VAL A 174 -12.49 9.40 -34.15
C VAL A 174 -11.51 10.57 -33.99
N PHE A 175 -10.49 10.62 -34.84
CA PHE A 175 -9.44 11.62 -34.80
C PHE A 175 -9.62 12.68 -35.87
N THR A 176 -9.13 13.88 -35.63
CA THR A 176 -9.31 15.03 -36.53
C THR A 176 -8.04 15.90 -36.60
N GLY A 177 -7.93 16.73 -37.65
CA GLY A 177 -6.84 17.71 -37.78
C GLY A 177 -5.45 17.10 -37.89
N SER A 178 -4.49 17.68 -37.21
CA SER A 178 -3.07 17.27 -37.20
C SER A 178 -2.85 15.85 -36.74
N VAL A 179 -3.70 15.35 -35.82
CA VAL A 179 -3.62 13.97 -35.32
C VAL A 179 -3.95 12.98 -36.44
N GLU A 180 -5.00 13.22 -37.21
CA GLU A 180 -5.38 12.38 -38.34
C GLU A 180 -4.30 12.35 -39.44
N HIS A 181 -3.69 13.50 -39.73
CA HIS A 181 -2.57 13.58 -40.66
C HIS A 181 -1.34 12.81 -40.18
N ALA A 182 -1.01 12.92 -38.89
CA ALA A 182 0.10 12.17 -38.31
C ALA A 182 -0.16 10.65 -38.34
N LEU A 183 -1.39 10.23 -38.02
CA LEU A 183 -1.78 8.81 -38.08
C LEU A 183 -1.73 8.26 -39.51
N ALA A 184 -2.25 8.99 -40.50
CA ALA A 184 -2.18 8.59 -41.91
C ALA A 184 -0.71 8.45 -42.38
N HIS A 185 0.17 9.38 -41.97
CA HIS A 185 1.60 9.27 -42.28
C HIS A 185 2.25 8.04 -41.64
N ILE A 186 1.88 7.73 -40.39
CA ILE A 186 2.36 6.50 -39.71
C ILE A 186 1.84 5.25 -40.42
N GLU A 187 0.57 5.23 -40.85
CA GLU A 187 0.00 4.13 -41.63
C GLU A 187 0.76 3.88 -42.91
N ASP A 188 1.14 4.93 -43.64
CA ASP A 188 1.97 4.82 -44.85
C ASP A 188 3.37 4.23 -44.54
N LEU A 189 4.00 4.65 -43.45
CA LEU A 189 5.34 4.17 -43.05
C LEU A 189 5.36 2.67 -42.63
N ILE A 190 4.26 2.16 -42.08
CA ILE A 190 4.12 0.77 -41.64
C ILE A 190 3.36 -0.10 -42.65
N GLY A 191 2.81 0.49 -43.69
CA GLY A 191 2.11 -0.24 -44.76
C GLY A 191 2.94 -1.37 -45.32
N GLY A 192 2.36 -2.55 -45.43
CA GLY A 192 3.04 -3.78 -45.87
C GLY A 192 3.80 -4.55 -44.79
N LYS A 193 3.97 -4.02 -43.59
CA LYS A 193 4.55 -4.75 -42.43
C LYS A 193 3.51 -5.37 -41.51
N VAL A 194 2.28 -4.89 -41.59
CA VAL A 194 1.15 -5.31 -40.74
C VAL A 194 -0.04 -5.69 -41.62
N GLU A 195 -0.93 -6.54 -41.10
CA GLU A 195 -2.17 -6.86 -41.81
C GLU A 195 -3.03 -5.58 -41.98
N PRO A 196 -3.60 -5.37 -43.18
CA PRO A 196 -4.37 -4.14 -43.45
C PRO A 196 -5.48 -3.81 -42.45
N ARG A 197 -6.12 -4.86 -41.86
CA ARG A 197 -7.20 -4.67 -40.89
C ARG A 197 -6.72 -4.07 -39.56
N PHE A 198 -5.46 -4.32 -39.17
CA PHE A 198 -4.88 -3.81 -37.93
C PHE A 198 -4.06 -2.52 -38.14
N LEU A 199 -3.95 -2.05 -39.37
CA LEU A 199 -3.09 -0.93 -39.73
C LEU A 199 -3.38 0.31 -38.88
N ARG A 200 -4.66 0.64 -38.74
CA ARG A 200 -5.12 1.76 -37.93
C ARG A 200 -4.74 1.62 -36.46
N TRP A 201 -4.98 0.44 -35.90
CA TRP A 201 -4.65 0.17 -34.51
C TRP A 201 -3.15 0.27 -34.23
N TYR A 202 -2.32 -0.29 -35.12
CA TYR A 202 -0.87 -0.17 -34.99
C TYR A 202 -0.40 1.29 -35.13
N ALA A 203 -0.98 2.06 -36.02
CA ALA A 203 -0.64 3.47 -36.19
C ALA A 203 -0.93 4.27 -34.90
N VAL A 204 -2.10 4.08 -34.31
CA VAL A 204 -2.47 4.74 -33.03
C VAL A 204 -1.52 4.32 -31.91
N LYS A 205 -1.19 3.02 -31.81
CA LYS A 205 -0.26 2.52 -30.77
C LYS A 205 1.18 3.01 -30.98
N LEU A 206 1.63 3.17 -32.21
CA LEU A 206 2.93 3.77 -32.49
C LEU A 206 2.94 5.27 -32.21
N PHE A 207 1.82 5.98 -32.44
CA PHE A 207 1.66 7.36 -32.05
C PHE A 207 1.74 7.52 -30.54
N GLU A 208 1.10 6.63 -29.76
CA GLU A 208 1.19 6.54 -28.30
C GLU A 208 2.56 6.02 -27.81
N ARG A 209 3.48 5.64 -28.70
CA ARG A 209 4.81 5.06 -28.39
C ARG A 209 4.73 3.78 -27.55
N ASP A 210 3.73 2.93 -27.78
CA ASP A 210 3.55 1.66 -27.04
C ASP A 210 4.80 0.76 -27.20
N GLU A 211 5.54 0.55 -26.10
CA GLU A 211 6.80 -0.18 -26.07
C GLU A 211 6.69 -1.62 -26.62
N LYS A 212 5.55 -2.27 -26.34
CA LYS A 212 5.32 -3.66 -26.79
C LYS A 212 5.12 -3.74 -28.30
N VAL A 213 4.38 -2.77 -28.86
CA VAL A 213 4.18 -2.68 -30.31
C VAL A 213 5.47 -2.34 -31.02
N VAL A 214 6.25 -1.42 -30.49
CA VAL A 214 7.57 -1.05 -31.04
C VAL A 214 8.51 -2.26 -31.03
N ALA A 215 8.52 -3.04 -29.95
CA ALA A 215 9.34 -4.26 -29.84
C ALA A 215 8.87 -5.38 -30.79
N GLU A 216 7.55 -5.53 -30.96
CA GLU A 216 6.93 -6.54 -31.82
C GLU A 216 7.22 -6.30 -33.30
N LEU A 217 7.06 -5.08 -33.79
CA LEU A 217 7.18 -4.73 -35.19
C LEU A 217 8.62 -4.67 -35.71
N LYS A 218 9.63 -4.62 -34.84
CA LYS A 218 11.07 -4.56 -35.18
C LYS A 218 11.35 -3.58 -36.33
N LEU A 219 10.83 -2.35 -36.21
CA LEU A 219 10.94 -1.31 -37.24
C LEU A 219 12.40 -0.87 -37.46
N SER A 220 12.74 -0.49 -38.70
CA SER A 220 14.04 0.11 -39.01
C SER A 220 14.16 1.50 -38.38
N GLU A 221 15.38 1.95 -38.12
CA GLU A 221 15.63 3.26 -37.48
C GLU A 221 15.06 4.43 -38.30
N ASP A 222 15.09 4.33 -39.62
CA ASP A 222 14.53 5.39 -40.50
C ASP A 222 13.01 5.51 -40.33
N VAL A 223 12.29 4.37 -40.24
CA VAL A 223 10.84 4.36 -40.01
C VAL A 223 10.53 4.89 -38.62
N LYS A 224 11.28 4.48 -37.59
CA LYS A 224 11.12 5.01 -36.22
C LYS A 224 11.32 6.53 -36.18
N LYS A 225 12.31 7.03 -36.92
CA LYS A 225 12.59 8.47 -37.01
C LYS A 225 11.43 9.21 -37.66
N GLY A 226 10.90 8.71 -38.78
CA GLY A 226 9.73 9.32 -39.44
C GLY A 226 8.48 9.34 -38.54
N ILE A 227 8.22 8.25 -37.81
CA ILE A 227 7.13 8.21 -36.84
C ILE A 227 7.35 9.25 -35.74
N GLU A 228 8.57 9.33 -35.17
CA GLU A 228 8.89 10.26 -34.10
C GLU A 228 8.78 11.73 -34.53
N GLU A 229 9.18 12.05 -35.78
CA GLU A 229 9.01 13.39 -36.34
C GLU A 229 7.53 13.77 -36.46
N ALA A 230 6.68 12.85 -36.93
CA ALA A 230 5.22 13.08 -37.03
C ALA A 230 4.59 13.30 -35.66
N VAL A 231 4.91 12.45 -34.67
CA VAL A 231 4.39 12.54 -33.31
C VAL A 231 4.86 13.81 -32.61
N SER A 232 6.17 14.10 -32.65
CA SER A 232 6.72 15.30 -32.00
C SER A 232 6.21 16.59 -32.61
N SER A 233 5.92 16.63 -33.92
CA SER A 233 5.28 17.77 -34.57
C SER A 233 3.87 18.02 -34.03
N CYS A 234 3.09 16.94 -33.88
CA CYS A 234 1.73 16.99 -33.34
C CYS A 234 1.72 17.40 -31.85
N GLU A 235 2.64 16.88 -31.02
CA GLU A 235 2.79 17.24 -29.62
C GLU A 235 3.10 18.73 -29.45
N LYS A 236 3.98 19.29 -30.29
CA LYS A 236 4.29 20.72 -30.26
C LYS A 236 3.11 21.61 -30.68
N GLU A 237 2.31 21.15 -31.64
CA GLU A 237 1.14 21.88 -32.09
C GLU A 237 0.03 21.88 -31.05
N MET A 238 -0.19 20.73 -30.37
CA MET A 238 -1.25 20.53 -29.40
C MET A 238 -0.87 20.91 -27.96
N ASP A 239 0.41 21.19 -27.69
CA ASP A 239 0.98 21.49 -26.36
C ASP A 239 0.64 20.42 -25.32
N ASP A 240 0.63 19.14 -25.73
CA ASP A 240 0.27 18.00 -24.87
C ASP A 240 1.08 16.76 -25.32
N ASP A 241 1.14 15.74 -24.45
CA ASP A 241 1.79 14.47 -24.79
C ASP A 241 0.92 13.60 -25.70
N ALA A 242 1.55 12.67 -26.44
CA ALA A 242 0.88 11.86 -27.44
C ALA A 242 -0.27 11.01 -26.89
N GLU A 243 -0.13 10.45 -25.67
CA GLU A 243 -1.17 9.63 -25.02
C GLU A 243 -2.38 10.51 -24.61
N SER A 244 -2.10 11.66 -24.04
CA SER A 244 -3.13 12.66 -23.69
C SER A 244 -3.88 13.17 -24.90
N ILE A 245 -3.19 13.44 -26.02
CA ILE A 245 -3.78 13.89 -27.28
C ILE A 245 -4.79 12.85 -27.80
N ILE A 246 -4.40 11.59 -27.91
CA ILE A 246 -5.26 10.49 -28.34
C ILE A 246 -6.48 10.33 -27.41
N THR A 247 -6.25 10.37 -26.11
CA THR A 247 -7.31 10.24 -25.11
C THR A 247 -8.31 11.39 -25.20
N ASN A 248 -7.84 12.63 -25.29
CA ASN A 248 -8.67 13.81 -25.39
C ASN A 248 -9.52 13.81 -26.68
N GLN A 249 -8.97 13.39 -27.81
CA GLN A 249 -9.69 13.28 -29.07
C GLN A 249 -10.78 12.20 -29.03
N ARG A 250 -10.49 11.02 -28.41
CA ARG A 250 -11.51 9.98 -28.21
C ARG A 250 -12.68 10.49 -27.36
N TYR A 251 -12.39 11.19 -26.24
CA TYR A 251 -13.47 11.74 -25.41
C TYR A 251 -14.24 12.87 -26.12
N ALA A 252 -13.58 13.70 -26.90
CA ALA A 252 -14.28 14.71 -27.71
C ALA A 252 -15.27 14.07 -28.71
N TYR A 253 -14.84 13.02 -29.39
CA TYR A 253 -15.70 12.24 -30.29
C TYR A 253 -16.88 11.60 -29.53
N ILE A 254 -16.62 10.91 -28.42
CA ILE A 254 -17.63 10.28 -27.59
C ILE A 254 -18.65 11.31 -27.08
N ASN A 255 -18.19 12.46 -26.61
CA ASN A 255 -19.07 13.53 -26.15
C ASN A 255 -20.00 14.02 -27.27
N THR A 256 -19.50 14.14 -28.49
CA THR A 256 -20.32 14.49 -29.66
C THR A 256 -21.38 13.44 -29.96
N LEU A 257 -21.02 12.14 -29.86
CA LEU A 257 -21.98 11.04 -30.00
C LEU A 257 -23.06 11.09 -28.90
N MET A 258 -22.67 11.33 -27.67
CA MET A 258 -23.60 11.40 -26.53
C MET A 258 -24.61 12.54 -26.69
N GLN A 259 -24.15 13.72 -27.10
CA GLN A 259 -25.03 14.87 -27.33
C GLN A 259 -26.07 14.60 -28.43
N ASN A 260 -25.68 13.86 -29.49
CA ASN A 260 -26.53 13.58 -30.64
C ASN A 260 -27.48 12.39 -30.45
N ALA A 261 -27.07 11.36 -29.70
CA ALA A 261 -27.79 10.10 -29.62
C ALA A 261 -28.44 9.80 -28.26
N VAL A 262 -28.07 10.50 -27.18
CA VAL A 262 -28.56 10.19 -25.83
C VAL A 262 -29.27 11.42 -25.22
N LYS A 263 -30.54 11.24 -24.86
CA LYS A 263 -31.28 12.22 -24.07
C LYS A 263 -31.53 11.65 -22.68
N LYS A 264 -30.82 12.16 -21.67
CA LYS A 264 -31.02 11.76 -20.28
C LYS A 264 -32.41 12.22 -19.80
N GLY A 265 -33.20 11.28 -19.23
CA GLY A 265 -34.57 11.50 -18.89
C GLY A 265 -34.83 12.34 -17.64
N LYS A 266 -33.83 12.54 -16.80
CA LYS A 266 -33.97 13.38 -15.61
C LYS A 266 -33.81 14.84 -15.97
N VAL A 267 -34.75 15.63 -15.42
CA VAL A 267 -34.88 17.07 -15.59
C VAL A 267 -33.55 17.78 -15.61
N LYS A 268 -33.29 18.55 -16.66
CA LYS A 268 -32.16 19.49 -16.74
C LYS A 268 -32.13 20.33 -15.46
N GLY A 269 -31.11 20.13 -14.63
CA GLY A 269 -30.80 21.03 -13.51
C GLY A 269 -30.86 20.46 -12.10
N SER A 270 -31.33 19.23 -11.85
CA SER A 270 -31.13 18.60 -10.54
C SER A 270 -29.89 17.74 -10.56
N LEU A 271 -28.79 18.29 -10.03
CA LEU A 271 -27.62 17.51 -9.63
C LEU A 271 -28.10 16.33 -8.76
N SER A 272 -27.61 15.13 -9.00
CA SER A 272 -27.86 14.02 -8.06
C SER A 272 -27.35 14.41 -6.66
N VAL A 273 -27.85 13.76 -5.63
CA VAL A 273 -27.36 14.01 -4.27
C VAL A 273 -25.85 13.79 -4.23
N SER A 274 -25.35 12.77 -4.92
CA SER A 274 -23.91 12.50 -5.06
C SER A 274 -23.17 13.66 -5.72
N ASP A 275 -23.68 14.23 -6.81
CA ASP A 275 -23.04 15.36 -7.51
C ASP A 275 -23.00 16.62 -6.64
N LYS A 276 -24.02 16.84 -5.80
CA LYS A 276 -24.03 17.97 -4.86
C LYS A 276 -22.98 17.81 -3.77
N ILE A 277 -22.84 16.61 -3.22
CA ILE A 277 -21.83 16.28 -2.23
C ILE A 277 -20.43 16.39 -2.87
N ASP A 278 -20.24 15.83 -4.06
CA ASP A 278 -18.96 15.86 -4.78
C ASP A 278 -18.52 17.28 -5.10
N ARG A 279 -19.45 18.18 -5.41
CA ARG A 279 -19.12 19.59 -5.65
C ARG A 279 -18.46 20.28 -4.45
N VAL A 280 -18.74 19.80 -3.23
CA VAL A 280 -18.13 20.30 -1.99
C VAL A 280 -16.88 19.50 -1.67
N VAL A 281 -16.98 18.17 -1.65
CA VAL A 281 -15.94 17.24 -1.20
C VAL A 281 -14.75 17.20 -2.16
N THR A 282 -14.99 17.33 -3.48
CA THR A 282 -13.93 17.35 -4.50
C THR A 282 -13.51 18.77 -4.91
N ASN A 283 -13.98 19.79 -4.19
CA ASN A 283 -13.60 21.17 -4.45
C ASN A 283 -12.11 21.37 -4.28
N ARG A 284 -11.46 22.07 -5.22
CA ARG A 284 -10.02 22.27 -5.28
C ARG A 284 -9.38 22.82 -4.01
N VAL A 285 -10.13 23.61 -3.22
CA VAL A 285 -9.66 24.27 -2.00
C VAL A 285 -10.16 23.51 -0.76
N LEU A 286 -11.44 23.10 -0.74
CA LEU A 286 -12.07 22.49 0.42
C LEU A 286 -11.75 20.99 0.59
N ALA A 287 -11.36 20.31 -0.46
CA ALA A 287 -11.14 18.87 -0.43
C ALA A 287 -10.08 18.43 0.60
N LEU A 288 -8.94 19.10 0.65
CA LEU A 288 -7.87 18.78 1.61
C LEU A 288 -8.24 19.09 3.06
N PRO A 289 -8.83 20.26 3.42
CA PRO A 289 -9.33 20.50 4.76
C PRO A 289 -10.42 19.51 5.22
N ILE A 290 -11.39 19.21 4.35
CA ILE A 290 -12.45 18.22 4.67
C ILE A 290 -11.83 16.84 4.91
N PHE A 291 -10.91 16.46 4.06
CA PHE A 291 -10.18 15.21 4.21
C PHE A 291 -9.41 15.15 5.54
N ALA A 292 -8.65 16.21 5.87
CA ALA A 292 -7.90 16.28 7.12
C ALA A 292 -8.84 16.18 8.34
N LEU A 293 -10.01 16.83 8.29
CA LEU A 293 -11.02 16.75 9.36
C LEU A 293 -11.59 15.32 9.51
N ILE A 294 -11.95 14.67 8.41
CA ILE A 294 -12.50 13.31 8.47
C ILE A 294 -11.46 12.33 9.01
N MET A 295 -10.21 12.45 8.57
CA MET A 295 -9.14 11.58 9.05
C MET A 295 -8.80 11.86 10.52
N PHE A 296 -8.78 13.13 10.92
CA PHE A 296 -8.63 13.48 12.33
C PHE A 296 -9.71 12.82 13.19
N LEU A 297 -10.98 12.87 12.77
CA LEU A 297 -12.07 12.20 13.49
C LEU A 297 -11.89 10.69 13.56
N VAL A 298 -11.48 10.05 12.43
CA VAL A 298 -11.22 8.61 12.40
C VAL A 298 -10.13 8.22 13.39
N TYR A 299 -9.01 8.95 13.39
CA TYR A 299 -7.91 8.65 14.32
C TYR A 299 -8.25 9.00 15.75
N TYR A 300 -8.90 10.12 16.01
CA TYR A 300 -9.33 10.51 17.33
C TYR A 300 -10.24 9.45 17.97
N ILE A 301 -11.20 8.92 17.21
CA ILE A 301 -12.10 7.87 17.71
C ILE A 301 -11.36 6.54 17.89
N SER A 302 -10.46 6.16 16.97
CA SER A 302 -9.81 4.85 17.01
C SER A 302 -8.59 4.80 17.93
N VAL A 303 -7.88 5.91 18.13
CA VAL A 303 -6.62 5.92 18.88
C VAL A 303 -6.76 6.60 20.24
N THR A 304 -7.58 7.65 20.37
CA THR A 304 -7.63 8.46 21.60
C THR A 304 -8.87 8.19 22.47
N THR A 305 -9.95 7.64 21.91
CA THR A 305 -11.19 7.46 22.70
C THR A 305 -11.59 5.98 22.83
N ILE A 306 -12.44 5.49 21.90
CA ILE A 306 -12.97 4.12 21.97
C ILE A 306 -11.86 3.08 21.85
N GLY A 307 -10.89 3.32 20.98
CA GLY A 307 -9.78 2.38 20.78
C GLY A 307 -8.92 2.23 22.03
N THR A 308 -8.50 3.31 22.66
CA THR A 308 -7.70 3.29 23.90
C THR A 308 -8.46 2.61 25.02
N LEU A 309 -9.69 3.05 25.32
CA LEU A 309 -10.51 2.44 26.36
C LEU A 309 -10.63 0.90 26.23
N LEU A 310 -10.79 0.39 25.00
CA LEU A 310 -10.86 -1.05 24.76
C LEU A 310 -9.48 -1.73 24.85
N THR A 311 -8.43 -1.05 24.46
CA THR A 311 -7.04 -1.54 24.52
C THR A 311 -6.58 -1.63 25.96
N ASP A 312 -6.79 -0.60 26.78
CA ASP A 312 -6.42 -0.55 28.19
C ASP A 312 -7.17 -1.65 28.96
N TRP A 313 -8.48 -1.76 28.76
CA TRP A 313 -9.24 -2.87 29.35
C TRP A 313 -8.68 -4.25 28.93
N THR A 314 -8.24 -4.39 27.67
CA THR A 314 -7.70 -5.67 27.19
C THR A 314 -6.32 -5.94 27.79
N ASN A 315 -5.46 -4.94 27.90
CA ASN A 315 -4.11 -5.11 28.44
C ASN A 315 -4.13 -5.30 29.96
N ASP A 316 -4.79 -4.39 30.69
CA ASP A 316 -4.69 -4.32 32.14
C ASP A 316 -5.60 -5.36 32.80
N VAL A 317 -6.87 -5.41 32.38
CA VAL A 317 -7.84 -6.31 33.02
C VAL A 317 -7.77 -7.72 32.40
N PHE A 318 -7.88 -7.84 31.08
CA PHE A 318 -7.96 -9.17 30.47
C PHE A 318 -6.62 -9.91 30.43
N VAL A 319 -5.55 -9.27 29.97
CA VAL A 319 -4.23 -9.90 29.82
C VAL A 319 -3.51 -9.94 31.17
N ALA A 320 -3.30 -8.81 31.83
CA ALA A 320 -2.50 -8.73 33.04
C ALA A 320 -3.21 -9.40 34.24
N GLU A 321 -4.42 -8.96 34.60
CA GLU A 321 -5.07 -9.49 35.81
C GLU A 321 -5.65 -10.89 35.58
N ILE A 322 -6.50 -11.08 34.53
CA ILE A 322 -7.25 -12.33 34.37
C ILE A 322 -6.34 -13.44 33.84
N VAL A 323 -5.49 -13.18 32.85
CA VAL A 323 -4.69 -14.27 32.22
C VAL A 323 -3.36 -14.45 32.94
N GLN A 324 -2.52 -13.40 33.00
CA GLN A 324 -1.18 -13.51 33.61
C GLN A 324 -1.25 -13.74 35.11
N GLY A 325 -2.00 -12.94 35.86
CA GLY A 325 -2.10 -13.04 37.31
C GLY A 325 -2.64 -14.41 37.80
N ASN A 326 -3.74 -14.88 37.17
CA ASN A 326 -4.28 -16.22 37.54
C ASN A 326 -3.35 -17.36 37.13
N LEU A 327 -2.68 -17.22 35.96
CA LEU A 327 -1.75 -18.24 35.46
C LEU A 327 -0.50 -18.29 36.35
N GLN A 328 0.05 -17.16 36.75
CA GLN A 328 1.18 -17.03 37.66
C GLN A 328 0.81 -17.74 39.01
N THR A 329 -0.31 -17.33 39.63
CA THR A 329 -0.78 -17.92 40.88
C THR A 329 -0.98 -19.45 40.77
N TRP A 330 -1.47 -19.92 39.64
CA TRP A 330 -1.65 -21.36 39.42
C TRP A 330 -0.30 -22.09 39.26
N LEU A 331 0.66 -21.52 38.52
CA LEU A 331 2.00 -22.09 38.33
C LEU A 331 2.77 -22.14 39.65
N ASP A 332 2.66 -21.09 40.48
CA ASP A 332 3.28 -21.02 41.81
C ASP A 332 2.65 -22.07 42.76
N GLY A 333 1.32 -22.23 42.73
CA GLY A 333 0.61 -23.25 43.49
C GLY A 333 0.96 -24.71 43.12
N VAL A 334 1.43 -24.95 41.90
CA VAL A 334 1.89 -26.27 41.43
C VAL A 334 3.40 -26.47 41.70
N GLY A 335 4.12 -25.42 42.13
CA GLY A 335 5.55 -25.48 42.38
C GLY A 335 6.36 -25.51 41.06
N CYS A 336 5.93 -24.77 40.06
CA CYS A 336 6.60 -24.69 38.76
C CYS A 336 7.98 -24.04 38.91
N ALA A 337 8.97 -24.57 38.20
CA ALA A 337 10.29 -23.94 38.19
C ALA A 337 10.22 -22.51 37.65
N GLY A 338 10.85 -21.51 38.31
CA GLY A 338 10.76 -20.11 38.00
C GLY A 338 11.09 -19.76 36.52
N TRP A 339 12.09 -20.42 35.95
CA TRP A 339 12.39 -20.22 34.52
C TRP A 339 11.27 -20.64 33.58
N LEU A 340 10.51 -21.69 33.94
CA LEU A 340 9.39 -22.17 33.12
C LEU A 340 8.17 -21.26 33.30
N SER A 341 7.96 -20.77 34.52
CA SER A 341 6.92 -19.78 34.83
C SER A 341 7.18 -18.49 34.04
N GLY A 342 8.37 -17.94 34.08
CA GLY A 342 8.76 -16.76 33.29
C GLY A 342 8.61 -16.96 31.77
N LEU A 343 9.01 -18.14 31.26
CA LEU A 343 8.80 -18.46 29.84
C LEU A 343 7.31 -18.46 29.45
N ILE A 344 6.46 -19.04 30.29
CA ILE A 344 5.03 -19.13 30.00
C ILE A 344 4.34 -17.80 30.20
N VAL A 345 4.55 -17.12 31.31
CA VAL A 345 3.84 -15.88 31.66
C VAL A 345 4.38 -14.71 30.86
N ASP A 346 5.68 -14.46 30.90
CA ASP A 346 6.27 -13.26 30.25
C ASP A 346 6.55 -13.53 28.76
N GLY A 347 7.14 -14.68 28.43
CA GLY A 347 7.52 -15.00 27.05
C GLY A 347 6.32 -15.30 26.14
N ILE A 348 5.43 -16.22 26.56
CA ILE A 348 4.31 -16.69 25.73
C ILE A 348 3.08 -15.83 25.95
N VAL A 349 2.61 -15.69 27.17
CA VAL A 349 1.36 -14.95 27.46
C VAL A 349 1.57 -13.45 27.27
N GLY A 350 2.69 -12.91 27.72
CA GLY A 350 3.07 -11.52 27.45
C GLY A 350 3.18 -11.21 25.94
N GLY A 351 3.84 -12.10 25.18
CA GLY A 351 3.89 -11.98 23.72
C GLY A 351 2.54 -12.09 23.02
N CYS A 352 1.64 -12.97 23.50
CA CYS A 352 0.24 -13.02 23.03
C CYS A 352 -0.54 -11.77 23.44
N GLY A 353 -0.32 -11.29 24.66
CA GLY A 353 -0.94 -10.09 25.21
C GLY A 353 -0.62 -8.85 24.38
N ALA A 354 0.64 -8.65 24.06
CA ALA A 354 1.09 -7.56 23.19
C ALA A 354 0.37 -7.54 21.82
N VAL A 355 0.01 -8.71 21.28
CA VAL A 355 -0.79 -8.76 20.04
C VAL A 355 -2.25 -8.45 20.32
N LEU A 356 -2.83 -9.06 21.33
CA LEU A 356 -4.26 -8.94 21.66
C LEU A 356 -4.62 -7.54 22.12
N GLY A 357 -3.71 -6.87 22.81
CA GLY A 357 -3.87 -5.49 23.25
C GLY A 357 -4.14 -4.51 22.11
N PHE A 358 -3.50 -4.69 20.95
CA PHE A 358 -3.73 -3.83 19.77
C PHE A 358 -4.96 -4.19 18.96
N VAL A 359 -5.52 -5.37 19.11
CA VAL A 359 -6.65 -5.83 18.29
C VAL A 359 -7.87 -4.91 18.40
N PRO A 360 -8.33 -4.49 19.60
CA PRO A 360 -9.50 -3.62 19.73
C PRO A 360 -9.35 -2.30 18.98
N GLN A 361 -8.24 -1.60 19.19
CA GLN A 361 -7.94 -0.33 18.51
C GLN A 361 -7.92 -0.49 16.99
N MET A 362 -7.31 -1.57 16.51
CA MET A 362 -7.24 -1.91 15.08
C MET A 362 -8.61 -2.25 14.51
N LEU A 363 -9.48 -2.94 15.25
CA LEU A 363 -10.84 -3.25 14.80
C LEU A 363 -11.69 -1.98 14.67
N VAL A 364 -11.57 -1.04 15.60
CA VAL A 364 -12.26 0.27 15.51
C VAL A 364 -11.76 1.04 14.29
N LEU A 365 -10.45 1.08 14.04
CA LEU A 365 -9.88 1.71 12.86
C LEU A 365 -10.39 1.07 11.57
N PHE A 366 -10.37 -0.27 11.48
CA PHE A 366 -10.88 -0.99 10.31
C PHE A 366 -12.38 -0.77 10.08
N LEU A 367 -13.15 -0.65 11.15
CA LEU A 367 -14.58 -0.35 11.08
C LEU A 367 -14.82 1.02 10.42
N LEU A 368 -14.15 2.06 10.92
CA LEU A 368 -14.31 3.42 10.37
C LEU A 368 -13.80 3.53 8.94
N LEU A 369 -12.65 2.91 8.64
CA LEU A 369 -12.13 2.87 7.27
C LEU A 369 -13.04 2.07 6.32
N ALA A 370 -13.60 0.94 6.75
CA ALA A 370 -14.53 0.15 5.95
C ALA A 370 -15.82 0.93 5.66
N ILE A 371 -16.32 1.73 6.60
CA ILE A 371 -17.45 2.64 6.40
C ILE A 371 -17.12 3.68 5.33
N LEU A 372 -15.96 4.34 5.40
CA LEU A 372 -15.53 5.35 4.42
C LEU A 372 -15.32 4.75 3.02
N GLU A 373 -14.82 3.52 2.96
CA GLU A 373 -14.61 2.78 1.71
C GLU A 373 -15.97 2.40 1.09
N ASP A 374 -16.87 1.80 1.86
CA ASP A 374 -18.19 1.36 1.38
C ASP A 374 -19.06 2.55 0.95
N VAL A 375 -19.02 3.67 1.66
CA VAL A 375 -19.69 4.93 1.26
C VAL A 375 -19.13 5.48 -0.05
N GLY A 376 -17.91 5.10 -0.46
CA GLY A 376 -17.24 5.55 -1.68
C GLY A 376 -16.42 6.84 -1.51
N TYR A 377 -16.14 7.27 -0.28
CA TYR A 377 -15.35 8.47 0.01
C TYR A 377 -13.87 8.31 -0.38
N MET A 378 -13.30 7.10 -0.18
CA MET A 378 -11.89 6.82 -0.50
C MET A 378 -11.56 7.00 -1.98
N ALA A 379 -12.50 6.71 -2.88
CA ALA A 379 -12.34 6.92 -4.32
C ALA A 379 -12.17 8.41 -4.68
N ARG A 380 -12.89 9.30 -3.98
CA ARG A 380 -12.80 10.77 -4.18
C ARG A 380 -11.46 11.32 -3.76
N ILE A 381 -10.95 10.82 -2.64
CA ILE A 381 -9.63 11.22 -2.15
C ILE A 381 -8.54 10.80 -3.11
N ALA A 382 -8.57 9.55 -3.59
CA ALA A 382 -7.64 9.08 -4.59
C ALA A 382 -7.67 9.96 -5.85
N PHE A 383 -8.84 10.37 -6.31
CA PHE A 383 -9.02 11.27 -7.45
C PHE A 383 -8.38 12.64 -7.21
N ILE A 384 -8.61 13.24 -6.03
CA ILE A 384 -8.04 14.56 -5.69
C ILE A 384 -6.53 14.50 -5.61
N MET A 385 -6.01 13.45 -4.98
CA MET A 385 -4.57 13.28 -4.75
C MET A 385 -3.80 12.84 -5.99
N ASP A 386 -4.46 12.25 -6.99
CA ASP A 386 -3.81 11.79 -8.23
C ASP A 386 -3.02 12.91 -8.91
N ARG A 387 -3.62 14.10 -9.01
CA ARG A 387 -2.96 15.27 -9.61
C ARG A 387 -1.67 15.68 -8.88
N ILE A 388 -1.61 15.49 -7.56
CA ILE A 388 -0.45 15.83 -6.73
C ILE A 388 0.60 14.74 -6.86
N PHE A 389 0.19 13.48 -6.71
CA PHE A 389 1.10 12.33 -6.68
C PHE A 389 1.76 12.05 -8.03
N ARG A 390 1.04 12.27 -9.14
CA ARG A 390 1.61 12.16 -10.49
C ARG A 390 2.83 13.07 -10.70
N LYS A 391 2.83 14.28 -10.14
CA LYS A 391 4.00 15.17 -10.23
C LYS A 391 5.25 14.57 -9.60
N PHE A 392 5.08 13.69 -8.62
CA PHE A 392 6.17 12.97 -7.96
C PHE A 392 6.39 11.56 -8.52
N GLY A 393 5.66 11.19 -9.57
CA GLY A 393 5.80 9.89 -10.23
C GLY A 393 5.10 8.72 -9.55
N LEU A 394 4.23 9.00 -8.59
CA LEU A 394 3.37 8.03 -7.92
C LEU A 394 1.95 8.09 -8.51
N SER A 395 1.24 6.98 -8.56
CA SER A 395 -0.17 6.99 -8.94
C SER A 395 -1.03 7.55 -7.79
N GLY A 396 -2.14 8.19 -8.10
CA GLY A 396 -3.06 8.69 -7.08
C GLY A 396 -3.62 7.61 -6.16
N LYS A 397 -3.71 6.38 -6.67
CA LYS A 397 -4.11 5.21 -5.86
C LYS A 397 -3.10 4.88 -4.77
N SER A 398 -1.82 5.27 -4.91
CA SER A 398 -0.78 5.07 -3.90
C SER A 398 -1.02 5.87 -2.62
N PHE A 399 -1.81 6.95 -2.71
CA PHE A 399 -2.14 7.75 -1.54
C PHE A 399 -2.99 7.01 -0.50
N ILE A 400 -3.92 6.15 -0.95
CA ILE A 400 -4.79 5.37 -0.04
C ILE A 400 -3.98 4.46 0.90
N PRO A 401 -3.07 3.61 0.41
CA PRO A 401 -2.15 2.85 1.27
C PRO A 401 -1.34 3.71 2.24
N MET A 402 -0.80 4.83 1.78
CA MET A 402 0.01 5.71 2.61
C MET A 402 -0.82 6.36 3.72
N LEU A 403 -2.03 6.77 3.40
CA LEU A 403 -2.96 7.33 4.37
C LEU A 403 -3.35 6.31 5.44
N ILE A 404 -3.77 5.12 5.03
CA ILE A 404 -4.10 4.05 5.97
C ILE A 404 -2.85 3.68 6.79
N GLY A 405 -1.67 3.75 6.18
CA GLY A 405 -0.37 3.52 6.82
C GLY A 405 -0.04 4.49 7.94
N SER A 406 -0.61 5.71 7.95
CA SER A 406 -0.42 6.65 9.06
C SER A 406 -1.12 6.20 10.35
N GLY A 407 -2.16 5.38 10.26
CA GLY A 407 -2.71 4.68 11.42
C GLY A 407 -1.92 3.41 11.74
N CYS A 408 -1.81 2.52 10.76
CA CYS A 408 -1.03 1.29 10.90
C CYS A 408 -0.45 0.84 9.55
N GLY A 409 0.83 0.47 9.53
CA GLY A 409 1.54 0.01 8.33
C GLY A 409 0.97 -1.27 7.72
N VAL A 410 0.44 -2.19 8.53
CA VAL A 410 -0.11 -3.48 8.05
C VAL A 410 -1.28 -3.29 7.09
N PRO A 411 -2.40 -2.64 7.48
CA PRO A 411 -3.51 -2.40 6.57
C PRO A 411 -3.12 -1.45 5.44
N GLY A 412 -2.21 -0.50 5.67
CA GLY A 412 -1.66 0.36 4.63
C GLY A 412 -1.02 -0.45 3.50
N ILE A 413 -0.14 -1.40 3.82
CA ILE A 413 0.47 -2.30 2.85
C ILE A 413 -0.58 -3.17 2.15
N MET A 414 -1.53 -3.72 2.90
CA MET A 414 -2.60 -4.56 2.33
C MET A 414 -3.49 -3.79 1.35
N ALA A 415 -3.73 -2.50 1.58
CA ALA A 415 -4.51 -1.65 0.69
C ALA A 415 -3.84 -1.43 -0.68
N SER A 416 -2.53 -1.69 -0.80
CA SER A 416 -1.82 -1.60 -2.09
C SER A 416 -2.34 -2.56 -3.17
N ARG A 417 -3.16 -3.55 -2.80
CA ARG A 417 -3.86 -4.44 -3.75
C ARG A 417 -4.77 -3.70 -4.72
N THR A 418 -5.25 -2.53 -4.35
CA THR A 418 -6.09 -1.69 -5.20
C THR A 418 -5.31 -1.03 -6.34
N ILE A 419 -3.98 -1.12 -6.32
CA ILE A 419 -3.09 -0.57 -7.35
C ILE A 419 -2.88 -1.64 -8.43
N GLU A 420 -3.31 -1.34 -9.64
CA GLU A 420 -3.28 -2.26 -10.79
C GLU A 420 -1.86 -2.44 -11.34
N SER A 421 -1.09 -1.35 -11.43
CA SER A 421 0.30 -1.39 -11.88
C SER A 421 1.20 -2.11 -10.86
N ASP A 422 1.82 -3.21 -11.26
CA ASP A 422 2.74 -3.97 -10.39
C ASP A 422 3.96 -3.13 -9.95
N ARG A 423 4.43 -2.23 -10.83
CA ARG A 423 5.52 -1.28 -10.52
C ARG A 423 5.11 -0.30 -9.43
N ASP A 424 3.97 0.38 -9.63
CA ASP A 424 3.47 1.37 -8.69
C ASP A 424 3.09 0.73 -7.36
N ARG A 425 2.53 -0.49 -7.40
CA ARG A 425 2.22 -1.28 -6.20
C ARG A 425 3.48 -1.59 -5.40
N LYS A 426 4.53 -2.09 -6.04
CA LYS A 426 5.81 -2.39 -5.38
C LYS A 426 6.45 -1.14 -4.78
N MET A 427 6.47 -0.05 -5.52
CA MET A 427 6.99 1.23 -5.04
C MET A 427 6.20 1.75 -3.85
N THR A 428 4.87 1.66 -3.90
CA THR A 428 3.99 2.05 -2.79
C THR A 428 4.25 1.21 -1.55
N ILE A 429 4.35 -0.12 -1.67
CA ILE A 429 4.68 -1.00 -0.53
C ILE A 429 6.01 -0.61 0.11
N MET A 430 7.02 -0.27 -0.68
CA MET A 430 8.35 0.12 -0.18
C MET A 430 8.35 1.45 0.57
N THR A 431 7.43 2.35 0.25
CA THR A 431 7.43 3.73 0.77
C THR A 431 6.32 4.02 1.78
N THR A 432 5.26 3.22 1.82
CA THR A 432 4.09 3.43 2.70
C THR A 432 4.47 3.54 4.18
N THR A 433 5.44 2.77 4.64
CA THR A 433 5.83 2.72 6.06
C THR A 433 6.76 3.84 6.51
N PHE A 434 7.15 4.75 5.63
CA PHE A 434 7.89 5.97 6.02
C PHE A 434 7.02 6.96 6.78
N ILE A 435 5.71 6.95 6.53
CA ILE A 435 4.80 7.79 7.31
C ILE A 435 4.73 7.28 8.76
N PRO A 436 4.72 8.17 9.76
CA PRO A 436 4.52 7.76 11.15
C PRO A 436 3.19 7.03 11.33
N CYS A 437 3.21 5.86 11.94
CA CYS A 437 2.01 5.14 12.37
C CYS A 437 1.81 5.29 13.89
N GLY A 438 0.67 4.87 14.42
CA GLY A 438 0.37 4.95 15.85
C GLY A 438 1.47 4.38 16.73
N ALA A 439 2.01 3.21 16.39
CA ALA A 439 3.10 2.56 17.11
C ALA A 439 4.45 3.32 17.11
N LYS A 440 4.62 4.31 16.25
CA LYS A 440 5.81 5.18 16.23
C LYS A 440 5.60 6.47 17.05
N MET A 441 4.37 6.79 17.44
CA MET A 441 4.06 8.00 18.20
C MET A 441 4.73 8.03 19.58
N PRO A 442 4.74 6.94 20.35
CA PRO A 442 5.44 6.91 21.64
C PRO A 442 6.93 7.25 21.53
N ILE A 443 7.62 6.80 20.47
CA ILE A 443 9.04 7.15 20.24
C ILE A 443 9.20 8.65 20.01
N ILE A 444 8.29 9.24 19.22
CA ILE A 444 8.32 10.68 18.94
C ILE A 444 8.02 11.47 20.22
N GLY A 445 7.03 11.00 20.99
CA GLY A 445 6.66 11.58 22.31
C GLY A 445 7.80 11.52 23.30
N LEU A 446 8.43 10.35 23.48
CA LEU A 446 9.58 10.16 24.35
C LEU A 446 10.72 11.14 24.03
N ILE A 447 11.12 11.22 22.77
CA ILE A 447 12.21 12.10 22.37
C ILE A 447 11.83 13.57 22.52
N ALA A 448 10.57 13.93 22.21
CA ALA A 448 10.08 15.29 22.42
C ALA A 448 10.06 15.69 23.90
N ALA A 449 9.57 14.82 24.78
CA ALA A 449 9.51 15.08 26.22
C ALA A 449 10.91 15.03 26.87
N ALA A 450 11.64 13.93 26.72
CA ALA A 450 12.92 13.71 27.40
C ALA A 450 14.03 14.72 27.00
N VAL A 451 14.09 15.11 25.74
CA VAL A 451 15.24 15.85 25.19
C VAL A 451 14.91 17.27 24.73
N PHE A 452 13.64 17.51 24.35
CA PHE A 452 13.19 18.78 23.78
C PHE A 452 12.10 19.49 24.63
N GLY A 453 11.84 19.03 25.85
CA GLY A 453 10.89 19.65 26.79
C GLY A 453 9.48 19.76 26.21
N GLY A 454 8.95 18.68 25.65
CA GLY A 454 7.58 18.60 25.12
C GLY A 454 7.34 19.38 23.82
N SER A 455 8.38 19.72 23.06
CA SER A 455 8.26 20.58 21.89
C SER A 455 7.39 19.97 20.78
N ALA A 456 6.21 20.53 20.55
CA ALA A 456 5.30 20.15 19.46
C ALA A 456 5.94 20.22 18.05
N TRP A 457 7.01 21.04 17.88
CA TRP A 457 7.74 21.11 16.63
C TRP A 457 8.49 19.82 16.30
N VAL A 458 8.95 19.07 17.30
CA VAL A 458 9.63 17.79 17.11
C VAL A 458 8.64 16.77 16.54
N ALA A 459 7.47 16.64 17.14
CA ALA A 459 6.42 15.75 16.65
C ALA A 459 5.94 16.13 15.25
N THR A 460 5.69 17.42 15.01
CA THR A 460 5.29 17.92 13.68
C THR A 460 6.38 17.64 12.63
N SER A 461 7.66 17.87 12.96
CA SER A 461 8.79 17.61 12.05
C SER A 461 8.89 16.14 11.63
N ALA A 462 8.57 15.21 12.53
CA ALA A 462 8.59 13.77 12.24
C ALA A 462 7.61 13.40 11.09
N TYR A 463 6.40 13.98 11.08
CA TYR A 463 5.45 13.80 9.99
C TYR A 463 5.95 14.38 8.67
N PHE A 464 6.51 15.60 8.70
CA PHE A 464 7.07 16.20 7.48
C PHE A 464 8.26 15.41 6.94
N ILE A 465 9.09 14.86 7.81
CA ILE A 465 10.22 13.98 7.40
C ILE A 465 9.67 12.72 6.74
N GLY A 466 8.65 12.09 7.30
CA GLY A 466 8.00 10.92 6.71
C GLY A 466 7.43 11.19 5.32
N VAL A 467 6.71 12.30 5.15
CA VAL A 467 6.18 12.72 3.85
C VAL A 467 7.30 13.05 2.86
N ALA A 468 8.32 13.78 3.28
CA ALA A 468 9.48 14.10 2.44
C ALA A 468 10.23 12.82 2.02
N ALA A 469 10.38 11.85 2.91
CA ALA A 469 10.97 10.55 2.61
C ALA A 469 10.20 9.80 1.52
N ILE A 470 8.86 9.81 1.57
CA ILE A 470 8.01 9.21 0.53
C ILE A 470 8.24 9.89 -0.80
N VAL A 471 8.21 11.22 -0.85
CA VAL A 471 8.39 12.00 -2.09
C VAL A 471 9.77 11.79 -2.69
N ILE A 472 10.82 11.91 -1.88
CA ILE A 472 12.22 11.72 -2.30
C ILE A 472 12.41 10.30 -2.83
N SER A 473 11.95 9.29 -2.08
CA SER A 473 12.03 7.89 -2.51
C SER A 473 11.25 7.63 -3.78
N GLY A 474 10.03 8.18 -3.93
CA GLY A 474 9.23 8.06 -5.14
C GLY A 474 9.96 8.60 -6.36
N ILE A 475 10.52 9.81 -6.26
CA ILE A 475 11.31 10.44 -7.35
C ILE A 475 12.56 9.62 -7.67
N MET A 476 13.29 9.13 -6.65
CA MET A 476 14.52 8.34 -6.84
C MET A 476 14.23 6.99 -7.48
N LEU A 477 13.26 6.25 -6.96
CA LEU A 477 12.90 4.92 -7.45
C LEU A 477 12.41 4.99 -8.90
N LYS A 478 11.57 5.99 -9.24
CA LYS A 478 11.08 6.17 -10.61
C LYS A 478 12.20 6.40 -11.65
N LYS A 479 13.35 6.93 -11.22
CA LYS A 479 14.53 7.14 -12.08
C LYS A 479 15.44 5.90 -12.19
N THR A 480 14.97 4.75 -11.73
CA THR A 480 15.66 3.47 -11.87
C THR A 480 14.99 2.62 -12.97
N LYS A 481 15.76 1.79 -13.67
CA LYS A 481 15.26 0.91 -14.74
C LYS A 481 14.09 0.02 -14.28
N MET A 482 14.04 -0.31 -13.00
CA MET A 482 13.06 -1.23 -12.41
C MET A 482 11.67 -0.61 -12.23
N PHE A 483 11.60 0.69 -11.97
CA PHE A 483 10.38 1.44 -11.70
C PHE A 483 10.11 2.55 -12.75
N ALA A 484 10.91 2.62 -13.81
CA ALA A 484 10.74 3.56 -14.90
C ALA A 484 9.44 3.31 -15.67
N GLY A 485 8.89 4.37 -16.27
CA GLY A 485 7.65 4.38 -17.05
C GLY A 485 6.62 5.31 -16.46
N ASP A 486 5.60 5.66 -17.24
CA ASP A 486 4.56 6.58 -16.78
C ASP A 486 3.62 5.92 -15.76
N PRO A 487 3.14 6.66 -14.74
CA PRO A 487 2.16 6.15 -13.81
C PRO A 487 0.86 5.83 -14.58
N ALA A 488 0.23 4.70 -14.26
CA ALA A 488 -1.02 4.31 -14.87
C ALA A 488 -2.05 5.45 -14.79
N PRO A 489 -2.75 5.79 -15.88
CA PRO A 489 -3.75 6.85 -15.84
C PRO A 489 -4.86 6.50 -14.84
N PHE A 490 -5.25 7.48 -14.04
CA PHE A 490 -6.32 7.30 -13.06
C PHE A 490 -7.68 7.35 -13.77
N VAL A 491 -8.09 6.21 -14.31
CA VAL A 491 -9.41 6.04 -14.92
C VAL A 491 -10.30 5.32 -13.91
N MET A 492 -10.92 6.07 -13.00
CA MET A 492 -11.85 5.51 -12.03
C MET A 492 -13.12 6.35 -11.99
N GLU A 493 -14.28 5.70 -12.19
CA GLU A 493 -15.55 6.35 -11.89
C GLU A 493 -15.67 6.58 -10.39
N LEU A 494 -16.16 7.75 -10.03
CA LEU A 494 -16.56 8.00 -8.66
C LEU A 494 -17.88 7.24 -8.44
N PRO A 495 -17.91 6.16 -7.63
CA PRO A 495 -19.14 5.41 -7.38
C PRO A 495 -20.18 6.35 -6.73
N ALA A 496 -21.46 6.18 -7.02
CA ALA A 496 -22.49 6.96 -6.34
C ALA A 496 -22.42 6.71 -4.82
N TYR A 497 -22.62 7.76 -4.01
CA TYR A 497 -22.73 7.58 -2.56
C TYR A 497 -23.93 6.68 -2.23
N HIS A 498 -23.69 5.72 -1.37
CA HIS A 498 -24.74 4.88 -0.80
C HIS A 498 -24.51 4.71 0.70
N PHE A 499 -25.57 4.38 1.42
CA PHE A 499 -25.44 4.04 2.83
C PHE A 499 -24.61 2.76 2.99
N PRO A 500 -23.71 2.72 3.98
CA PRO A 500 -22.85 1.57 4.18
C PRO A 500 -23.70 0.35 4.52
N SER A 501 -23.41 -0.77 3.88
CA SER A 501 -24.05 -2.04 4.14
C SER A 501 -23.45 -2.68 5.38
N GLY A 502 -24.21 -2.81 6.47
CA GLY A 502 -23.72 -3.40 7.71
C GLY A 502 -23.09 -4.79 7.53
N ARG A 503 -23.62 -5.59 6.61
CA ARG A 503 -23.06 -6.92 6.30
C ARG A 503 -21.69 -6.82 5.62
N ASN A 504 -21.51 -5.93 4.67
CA ASN A 504 -20.25 -5.75 3.95
C ASN A 504 -19.18 -5.19 4.88
N VAL A 505 -19.54 -4.17 5.67
CA VAL A 505 -18.64 -3.55 6.65
C VAL A 505 -18.18 -4.59 7.67
N PHE A 506 -19.12 -5.33 8.29
CA PHE A 506 -18.77 -6.37 9.25
C PHE A 506 -17.86 -7.46 8.65
N HIS A 507 -18.18 -7.94 7.45
CA HIS A 507 -17.34 -8.94 6.76
C HIS A 507 -15.94 -8.42 6.48
N SER A 508 -15.81 -7.17 6.02
CA SER A 508 -14.53 -6.51 5.77
C SER A 508 -13.70 -6.36 7.05
N VAL A 509 -14.32 -5.93 8.15
CA VAL A 509 -13.65 -5.79 9.45
C VAL A 509 -13.20 -7.14 9.99
N TRP A 510 -14.08 -8.15 9.94
CA TRP A 510 -13.76 -9.51 10.41
C TRP A 510 -12.62 -10.13 9.61
N GLU A 511 -12.68 -10.07 8.28
CA GLU A 511 -11.63 -10.62 7.41
C GLU A 511 -10.27 -9.96 7.67
N ARG A 512 -10.25 -8.62 7.76
CA ARG A 512 -9.02 -7.85 8.05
C ARG A 512 -8.50 -8.14 9.44
N GLY A 513 -9.35 -8.12 10.46
CA GLY A 513 -9.01 -8.39 11.87
C GLY A 513 -8.51 -9.82 12.08
N TRP A 514 -9.23 -10.81 11.58
CA TRP A 514 -8.81 -12.23 11.69
C TRP A 514 -7.50 -12.49 10.94
N SER A 515 -7.34 -11.88 9.77
CA SER A 515 -6.11 -11.94 8.98
C SER A 515 -4.91 -11.33 9.73
N PHE A 516 -5.14 -10.26 10.50
CA PHE A 516 -4.14 -9.62 11.34
C PHE A 516 -3.75 -10.57 12.50
N ILE A 517 -4.71 -11.01 13.31
CA ILE A 517 -4.46 -11.89 14.47
C ILE A 517 -3.70 -13.15 14.05
N LYS A 518 -4.17 -13.85 13.01
CA LYS A 518 -3.55 -15.11 12.57
C LYS A 518 -2.11 -14.94 12.10
N ARG A 519 -1.76 -13.81 11.54
CA ARG A 519 -0.45 -13.61 10.89
C ARG A 519 0.53 -12.83 11.74
N ALA A 520 0.10 -11.71 12.28
CA ALA A 520 0.92 -10.92 13.19
C ALA A 520 1.18 -11.73 14.47
N GLY A 521 0.14 -12.34 15.05
CA GLY A 521 0.24 -13.11 16.27
C GLY A 521 1.26 -14.24 16.20
N THR A 522 1.32 -15.00 15.10
CA THR A 522 2.29 -16.10 14.97
C THR A 522 3.73 -15.60 14.94
N VAL A 523 4.00 -14.53 14.18
CA VAL A 523 5.35 -13.99 14.03
C VAL A 523 5.79 -13.31 15.31
N ILE A 524 4.92 -12.49 15.91
CA ILE A 524 5.22 -11.77 17.15
C ILE A 524 5.45 -12.75 18.30
N LEU A 525 4.59 -13.75 18.46
CA LEU A 525 4.73 -14.77 19.51
C LEU A 525 6.09 -15.49 19.43
N LEU A 526 6.47 -15.96 18.24
CA LEU A 526 7.76 -16.62 18.06
C LEU A 526 8.93 -15.67 18.34
N SER A 527 8.81 -14.41 17.91
CA SER A 527 9.84 -13.40 18.16
C SER A 527 9.92 -13.05 19.65
N SER A 528 8.80 -12.90 20.34
CA SER A 528 8.77 -12.59 21.79
C SER A 528 9.43 -13.71 22.61
N ILE A 529 9.16 -14.97 22.30
CA ILE A 529 9.83 -16.11 22.96
C ILE A 529 11.35 -16.06 22.76
N VAL A 530 11.80 -15.82 21.51
CA VAL A 530 13.24 -15.75 21.20
C VAL A 530 13.90 -14.57 21.90
N ILE A 531 13.24 -13.42 21.94
CA ILE A 531 13.74 -12.21 22.55
C ILE A 531 13.75 -12.34 24.09
N TRP A 532 12.65 -12.85 24.67
CA TRP A 532 12.61 -13.14 26.10
C TRP A 532 13.80 -14.03 26.50
N PHE A 533 14.05 -15.12 25.76
CA PHE A 533 15.19 -15.99 26.00
C PHE A 533 16.54 -15.24 25.84
N ALA A 534 16.68 -14.46 24.80
CA ALA A 534 17.92 -13.70 24.53
C ALA A 534 18.17 -12.55 25.53
N LYS A 535 17.09 -11.99 26.13
CA LYS A 535 17.16 -10.99 27.19
C LYS A 535 17.50 -11.61 28.54
N THR A 536 16.85 -12.72 28.87
CA THR A 536 16.93 -13.35 30.21
C THR A 536 18.19 -14.19 30.39
N TYR A 537 18.71 -14.80 29.34
CA TYR A 537 19.84 -15.73 29.44
C TYR A 537 21.12 -15.18 28.81
N GLY A 538 22.24 -15.50 29.45
CA GLY A 538 23.57 -15.10 28.99
C GLY A 538 24.69 -15.66 29.83
N TRP A 539 25.81 -14.98 29.85
CA TRP A 539 26.99 -15.34 30.61
C TRP A 539 27.14 -14.37 31.79
N ALA A 540 26.73 -14.82 32.96
CA ALA A 540 26.77 -14.02 34.19
C ALA A 540 28.17 -13.90 34.77
N PRO A 541 28.76 -12.69 34.96
CA PRO A 541 29.92 -12.49 35.81
C PRO A 541 29.53 -12.59 37.29
N ALA A 542 30.52 -12.74 38.17
CA ALA A 542 30.30 -12.86 39.62
C ALA A 542 29.53 -11.66 40.20
N ALA A 543 29.70 -10.46 39.64
CA ALA A 543 28.98 -9.26 40.06
C ALA A 543 27.46 -9.34 39.78
N ASP A 544 27.04 -9.95 38.67
CA ASP A 544 25.63 -10.16 38.33
C ASP A 544 24.93 -11.12 39.29
N VAL A 545 25.61 -12.19 39.64
CA VAL A 545 25.11 -13.17 40.61
C VAL A 545 24.87 -12.52 41.98
N GLN A 546 25.80 -11.64 42.38
CA GLN A 546 25.65 -10.88 43.63
C GLN A 546 24.50 -9.86 43.55
N LEU A 547 24.33 -9.20 42.40
CA LEU A 547 23.25 -8.25 42.20
C LEU A 547 21.90 -8.94 42.20
N GLU A 548 21.74 -10.08 41.54
CA GLU A 548 20.53 -10.91 41.53
C GLU A 548 20.18 -11.38 42.96
N ALA A 549 21.17 -11.87 43.70
CA ALA A 549 21.00 -12.27 45.09
C ALA A 549 20.53 -11.12 45.99
N GLN A 550 21.08 -9.90 45.78
CA GLN A 550 20.70 -8.71 46.51
C GLN A 550 19.26 -8.28 46.16
N GLN A 551 18.86 -8.32 44.87
CA GLN A 551 17.51 -7.96 44.43
C GLN A 551 16.47 -8.95 44.98
N THR A 552 16.75 -10.26 44.92
CA THR A 552 15.90 -11.31 45.50
C THR A 552 15.72 -11.09 46.98
N TYR A 553 16.82 -10.86 47.72
CA TYR A 553 16.79 -10.56 49.14
C TYR A 553 15.96 -9.31 49.48
N GLN A 554 16.10 -8.23 48.72
CA GLN A 554 15.30 -7.01 48.93
C GLN A 554 13.81 -7.25 48.67
N THR A 555 13.45 -8.05 47.68
CA THR A 555 12.08 -8.38 47.35
C THR A 555 11.46 -9.25 48.45
N GLU A 556 12.18 -10.27 48.90
CA GLU A 556 11.73 -11.16 50.01
C GLU A 556 11.64 -10.39 51.34
N LEU A 557 12.57 -9.48 51.59
CA LEU A 557 12.55 -8.62 52.77
C LEU A 557 11.37 -7.64 52.76
N ALA A 558 11.03 -7.11 51.57
CA ALA A 558 9.87 -6.25 51.41
C ALA A 558 8.55 -7.00 51.67
N ASP A 559 8.43 -8.24 51.12
CA ASP A 559 7.27 -9.10 51.34
C ASP A 559 7.15 -9.52 52.84
N TYR A 560 8.27 -9.89 53.46
CA TYR A 560 8.31 -10.16 54.89
C TYR A 560 7.89 -8.96 55.75
N ASN A 561 8.37 -7.77 55.43
CA ASN A 561 7.98 -6.56 56.16
C ASN A 561 6.53 -6.20 55.91
N ALA A 562 5.98 -6.38 54.72
CA ALA A 562 4.57 -6.18 54.43
C ALA A 562 3.67 -7.13 55.20
N LYS A 563 4.05 -8.41 55.29
CA LYS A 563 3.36 -9.40 56.14
C LYS A 563 3.46 -9.10 57.62
N ALA A 564 4.61 -8.60 58.09
CA ALA A 564 4.83 -8.17 59.47
C ALA A 564 3.93 -7.00 59.81
N GLU A 565 3.84 -5.99 58.96
CA GLU A 565 2.96 -4.82 59.15
C GLU A 565 1.47 -5.21 59.08
N ALA A 566 1.10 -6.18 58.22
CA ALA A 566 -0.24 -6.71 58.13
C ALA A 566 -0.63 -7.65 59.31
N GLY A 567 0.34 -8.07 60.13
CA GLY A 567 0.12 -9.03 61.23
C GLY A 567 -0.23 -10.45 60.74
N THR A 568 0.22 -10.81 59.57
CA THR A 568 -0.04 -12.11 58.94
C THR A 568 1.21 -13.03 58.88
N LEU A 569 2.28 -12.69 59.61
CA LEU A 569 3.46 -13.52 59.76
C LEU A 569 3.09 -14.82 60.51
N GLU A 570 3.53 -15.95 60.02
CA GLU A 570 3.44 -17.25 60.69
C GLU A 570 4.53 -17.33 61.80
N GLU A 571 4.23 -18.08 62.91
CA GLU A 571 5.16 -18.17 64.07
C GLU A 571 6.54 -18.74 63.73
N ASP A 572 6.68 -19.43 62.61
CA ASP A 572 7.92 -20.07 62.13
C ASP A 572 8.55 -19.33 60.93
N GLU A 573 8.04 -18.15 60.48
CA GLU A 573 8.55 -17.43 59.32
C GLU A 573 9.75 -16.56 59.76
N GLU A 574 10.96 -16.98 59.42
CA GLU A 574 12.20 -16.26 59.68
C GLU A 574 12.45 -15.16 58.64
N ALA A 575 13.09 -14.05 59.07
CA ALA A 575 13.45 -12.98 58.17
C ALA A 575 14.44 -13.53 57.10
N PRO A 576 14.27 -13.15 55.82
CA PRO A 576 15.15 -13.64 54.77
C PRO A 576 16.60 -13.25 55.04
N GLU A 577 17.53 -14.17 54.88
CA GLU A 577 18.96 -13.93 54.94
C GLU A 577 19.55 -13.79 53.54
N LEU A 578 20.48 -12.84 53.36
CA LEU A 578 21.22 -12.71 52.11
C LEU A 578 22.09 -13.93 51.89
N ALA A 579 21.59 -14.90 51.11
CA ALA A 579 22.34 -16.12 50.81
C ALA A 579 23.62 -15.78 50.02
N PRO A 580 24.81 -16.19 50.44
CA PRO A 580 25.98 -16.08 49.62
C PRO A 580 25.87 -17.15 48.49
N GLU A 581 25.37 -16.76 47.34
CA GLU A 581 25.45 -17.60 46.14
C GLU A 581 26.90 -17.69 45.68
N MET A 582 27.71 -18.48 46.39
CA MET A 582 29.14 -18.61 46.14
C MET A 582 29.53 -19.64 45.10
N ASP A 583 28.58 -20.41 44.56
CA ASP A 583 28.88 -21.55 43.68
C ASP A 583 28.76 -21.31 42.17
N ARG A 584 28.27 -20.13 41.74
CA ARG A 584 28.30 -19.80 40.31
C ARG A 584 29.65 -19.22 39.93
N ALA A 585 30.38 -19.93 39.09
CA ALA A 585 31.64 -19.42 38.52
C ALA A 585 31.38 -18.19 37.60
N ALA A 586 32.18 -17.14 37.71
CA ALA A 586 32.15 -16.01 36.78
C ALA A 586 32.21 -16.52 35.33
N GLY A 587 31.27 -16.05 34.47
CA GLY A 587 31.12 -16.51 33.08
C GLY A 587 30.30 -17.81 32.92
N SER A 588 29.67 -18.31 33.97
CA SER A 588 28.72 -19.44 33.86
C SER A 588 27.47 -19.03 33.06
N TRP A 589 26.89 -19.98 32.33
CA TRP A 589 25.66 -19.80 31.64
C TRP A 589 24.45 -19.85 32.59
N GLY A 590 23.57 -18.87 32.51
CA GLY A 590 22.35 -18.83 33.32
C GLY A 590 21.50 -17.60 33.04
N ALA A 591 20.50 -17.39 33.87
CA ALA A 591 19.77 -16.13 33.90
C ALA A 591 20.71 -15.00 34.33
N VAL A 592 20.58 -13.82 33.75
CA VAL A 592 21.43 -12.66 34.01
C VAL A 592 20.57 -11.48 34.48
N ALA A 593 21.05 -10.76 35.47
CA ALA A 593 20.42 -9.55 35.99
C ALA A 593 20.82 -8.32 35.12
N ASP A 594 22.10 -8.26 34.71
CA ASP A 594 22.61 -7.20 33.85
C ASP A 594 22.46 -7.58 32.36
N MET A 595 21.72 -6.75 31.62
CA MET A 595 21.46 -6.98 30.21
C MET A 595 22.72 -6.99 29.34
N ASP A 596 23.81 -6.35 29.73
CA ASP A 596 25.09 -6.41 29.02
C ASP A 596 25.68 -7.82 28.95
N ASN A 597 25.35 -8.67 29.91
CA ASN A 597 25.76 -10.05 30.00
C ASN A 597 24.79 -11.02 29.29
N SER A 598 23.61 -10.54 28.90
CA SER A 598 22.65 -11.32 28.13
C SER A 598 23.15 -11.62 26.70
N ILE A 599 22.54 -12.59 26.04
CA ILE A 599 22.79 -12.85 24.61
C ILE A 599 22.50 -11.57 23.81
N LEU A 600 21.43 -10.88 24.16
CA LEU A 600 20.98 -9.67 23.46
C LEU A 600 21.99 -8.54 23.63
N GLY A 601 22.56 -8.34 24.83
CA GLY A 601 23.63 -7.38 25.09
C GLY A 601 24.93 -7.73 24.36
N LYS A 602 25.34 -9.00 24.39
CA LYS A 602 26.55 -9.47 23.66
C LYS A 602 26.43 -9.29 22.14
N ILE A 603 25.22 -9.37 21.58
CA ILE A 603 24.98 -9.07 20.16
C ILE A 603 24.85 -7.56 19.95
N GLY A 604 24.21 -6.85 20.87
CA GLY A 604 23.97 -5.40 20.78
C GLY A 604 25.26 -4.58 20.79
N ASN A 605 26.22 -4.92 21.65
CA ASN A 605 27.49 -4.21 21.77
C ASN A 605 28.29 -4.14 20.44
N PRO A 606 28.55 -5.23 19.72
CA PRO A 606 29.22 -5.15 18.42
C PRO A 606 28.43 -4.38 17.36
N VAL A 607 27.09 -4.51 17.39
CA VAL A 607 26.22 -3.83 16.43
C VAL A 607 26.14 -2.32 16.70
N SER A 608 26.32 -1.89 17.96
CA SER A 608 26.27 -0.47 18.34
C SER A 608 27.32 0.37 17.61
N VAL A 609 28.46 -0.25 17.23
CA VAL A 609 29.52 0.42 16.45
C VAL A 609 28.96 0.99 15.13
N VAL A 610 27.98 0.35 14.52
CA VAL A 610 27.35 0.81 13.28
C VAL A 610 26.60 2.13 13.50
N PHE A 611 26.07 2.36 14.70
CA PHE A 611 25.29 3.56 15.04
C PHE A 611 26.13 4.70 15.64
N LYS A 612 27.42 4.46 15.94
CA LYS A 612 28.33 5.53 16.42
C LYS A 612 28.37 6.76 15.52
N PRO A 613 28.42 6.63 14.17
CA PRO A 613 28.40 7.80 13.28
C PRO A 613 27.10 8.60 13.33
N LEU A 614 26.02 8.04 13.88
CA LEU A 614 24.71 8.66 14.04
C LEU A 614 24.52 9.29 15.44
N GLY A 615 25.51 9.14 16.35
CA GLY A 615 25.50 9.73 17.68
C GLY A 615 24.84 8.91 18.79
N PHE A 616 24.17 7.79 18.46
CA PHE A 616 23.52 6.88 19.44
C PHE A 616 24.11 5.46 19.43
N GLY A 617 25.41 5.35 19.22
CA GLY A 617 26.13 4.08 19.15
C GLY A 617 26.46 3.48 20.53
N ASN A 618 25.45 3.27 21.35
CA ASN A 618 25.51 2.56 22.61
C ASN A 618 24.63 1.30 22.59
N MET A 619 24.82 0.41 23.53
CA MET A 619 24.09 -0.86 23.59
C MET A 619 22.58 -0.63 23.79
N PRO A 620 22.13 0.20 24.77
CA PRO A 620 20.69 0.37 25.00
C PRO A 620 19.91 0.88 23.78
N SER A 621 20.40 1.95 23.13
CA SER A 621 19.75 2.47 21.91
C SER A 621 19.76 1.48 20.75
N THR A 622 20.82 0.66 20.64
CA THR A 622 20.93 -0.40 19.63
C THR A 622 19.91 -1.51 19.89
N VAL A 623 19.84 -1.98 21.12
CA VAL A 623 18.88 -3.03 21.52
C VAL A 623 17.45 -2.52 21.33
N ALA A 624 17.12 -1.33 21.80
CA ALA A 624 15.80 -0.72 21.59
C ALA A 624 15.44 -0.63 20.09
N THR A 625 16.39 -0.25 19.24
CA THR A 625 16.18 -0.22 17.79
C THR A 625 15.87 -1.62 17.20
N VAL A 626 16.56 -2.65 17.66
CA VAL A 626 16.34 -4.04 17.23
C VAL A 626 14.99 -4.55 17.76
N MET A 627 14.65 -4.25 19.01
CA MET A 627 13.33 -4.58 19.60
C MET A 627 12.19 -3.90 18.84
N GLY A 628 12.38 -2.68 18.38
CA GLY A 628 11.45 -1.98 17.52
C GLY A 628 11.15 -2.65 16.17
N LEU A 629 11.84 -3.74 15.80
CA LEU A 629 11.44 -4.61 14.69
C LEU A 629 10.30 -5.57 15.08
N VAL A 630 10.19 -5.92 16.35
CA VAL A 630 9.08 -6.73 16.85
C VAL A 630 7.82 -5.87 16.88
N ALA A 631 7.87 -4.82 17.69
CA ALA A 631 6.84 -3.81 17.80
C ALA A 631 7.49 -2.45 18.06
N LYS A 632 7.02 -1.38 17.43
CA LYS A 632 7.69 -0.08 17.51
C LYS A 632 7.50 0.61 18.86
N GLU A 633 6.43 0.34 19.54
CA GLU A 633 6.17 0.81 20.91
C GLU A 633 7.15 0.24 21.94
N GLU A 634 7.63 -0.98 21.75
CA GLU A 634 8.64 -1.59 22.63
C GLU A 634 9.95 -0.80 22.73
N VAL A 635 10.22 0.07 21.77
CA VAL A 635 11.41 0.94 21.81
C VAL A 635 11.41 1.81 23.05
N VAL A 636 10.27 2.33 23.47
CA VAL A 636 10.12 3.23 24.62
C VAL A 636 10.34 2.47 25.93
N GLY A 637 9.63 1.35 26.11
CA GLY A 637 9.79 0.52 27.32
C GLY A 637 11.21 0.00 27.47
N VAL A 638 11.83 -0.48 26.39
CA VAL A 638 13.23 -0.95 26.42
C VAL A 638 14.20 0.19 26.75
N LEU A 639 14.03 1.38 26.20
CA LEU A 639 14.86 2.53 26.55
C LEU A 639 14.65 2.94 28.03
N GLY A 640 13.42 2.93 28.51
CA GLY A 640 13.09 3.20 29.90
C GLY A 640 13.84 2.27 30.85
N VAL A 641 13.65 0.98 30.70
CA VAL A 641 14.30 -0.04 31.52
C VAL A 641 15.83 0.06 31.45
N LEU A 642 16.40 0.24 30.26
CA LEU A 642 17.85 0.23 30.07
C LEU A 642 18.56 1.51 30.54
N TYR A 643 17.83 2.61 30.62
CA TYR A 643 18.37 3.88 31.12
C TYR A 643 17.91 4.23 32.52
N GLY A 644 17.18 3.34 33.21
CA GLY A 644 16.73 3.53 34.58
C GLY A 644 15.57 4.52 34.70
N ALA A 645 14.70 4.57 33.70
CA ALA A 645 13.43 5.28 33.70
C ALA A 645 12.34 4.23 33.42
N ASP A 646 12.11 3.32 34.38
CA ASP A 646 11.30 2.12 34.21
C ASP A 646 9.87 2.42 33.77
N ASP A 647 9.30 3.53 34.19
CA ASP A 647 7.93 3.98 33.86
C ASP A 647 7.91 4.93 32.64
N ALA A 648 8.94 4.93 31.78
CA ALA A 648 9.05 5.88 30.69
C ALA A 648 7.85 5.84 29.70
N ALA A 649 7.21 4.70 29.53
CA ALA A 649 6.02 4.57 28.70
C ALA A 649 4.82 5.27 29.35
N ASP A 650 4.58 5.02 30.64
CA ASP A 650 3.48 5.60 31.41
C ASP A 650 3.66 7.11 31.57
N VAL A 651 4.89 7.58 31.81
CA VAL A 651 5.22 9.00 31.87
C VAL A 651 4.94 9.74 30.56
N VAL A 652 5.20 9.11 29.41
CA VAL A 652 4.91 9.73 28.11
C VAL A 652 3.41 9.87 27.87
N ASP A 653 2.64 8.87 28.26
CA ASP A 653 1.20 8.79 28.01
C ASP A 653 0.34 9.47 29.10
N ASP A 654 0.95 9.85 30.25
CA ASP A 654 0.24 10.54 31.34
C ASP A 654 -0.14 11.98 30.95
N GLU A 655 -1.43 12.23 30.77
CA GLU A 655 -1.98 13.56 30.43
C GLU A 655 -2.00 14.53 31.60
N ASP A 656 -1.92 14.05 32.86
CA ASP A 656 -1.97 14.86 34.06
C ASP A 656 -0.58 15.44 34.45
N MET A 657 0.51 14.86 33.96
CA MET A 657 1.87 15.34 34.17
C MET A 657 2.20 16.56 33.30
N THR A 658 2.85 17.55 33.90
CA THR A 658 3.37 18.69 33.14
C THR A 658 4.61 18.28 32.31
N GLU A 659 4.91 19.02 31.23
CA GLU A 659 6.09 18.77 30.40
C GLU A 659 7.41 18.88 31.17
N GLU A 660 7.47 19.66 32.27
CA GLU A 660 8.63 19.77 33.13
C GLU A 660 8.79 18.52 33.99
N GLU A 661 7.71 18.00 34.57
CA GLU A 661 7.72 16.75 35.36
C GLU A 661 8.08 15.56 34.48
N LYS A 662 7.55 15.48 33.26
CA LYS A 662 7.94 14.45 32.26
C LYS A 662 9.42 14.54 31.92
N ALA A 663 9.96 15.73 31.69
CA ALA A 663 11.37 15.93 31.36
C ALA A 663 12.29 15.55 32.54
N GLU A 664 11.86 15.78 33.79
CA GLU A 664 12.63 15.38 34.98
C GLU A 664 12.64 13.85 35.14
N ALA A 665 11.50 13.18 35.01
CA ALA A 665 11.37 11.74 35.10
C ALA A 665 12.16 11.01 33.96
N LEU A 666 12.22 11.60 32.76
CA LEU A 666 12.94 11.06 31.61
C LEU A 666 14.37 11.58 31.48
N SER A 667 14.90 12.32 32.47
CA SER A 667 16.26 12.89 32.45
C SER A 667 17.39 11.85 32.29
N PRO A 668 17.29 10.59 32.79
CA PRO A 668 18.31 9.58 32.54
C PRO A 668 18.51 9.28 31.05
N ILE A 669 17.40 9.27 30.28
CA ILE A 669 17.45 9.04 28.82
C ILE A 669 18.17 10.19 28.13
N ALA A 670 17.84 11.43 28.49
CA ALA A 670 18.49 12.62 27.94
C ALA A 670 20.02 12.64 28.25
N THR A 671 20.38 12.28 29.46
CA THR A 671 21.77 12.19 29.92
C THR A 671 22.53 11.13 29.11
N ALA A 672 21.97 9.96 28.92
CA ALA A 672 22.58 8.87 28.16
C ALA A 672 22.81 9.23 26.68
N PHE A 673 21.87 9.93 26.02
CA PHE A 673 22.09 10.46 24.67
C PHE A 673 23.19 11.53 24.65
N ASN A 674 23.30 12.34 25.70
CA ASN A 674 24.34 13.37 25.79
C ASN A 674 25.72 12.76 25.97
N GLU A 675 25.86 11.74 26.80
CA GLU A 675 27.10 11.00 27.01
C GLU A 675 27.56 10.25 25.77
N SER A 676 26.64 9.49 25.13
CA SER A 676 26.94 8.70 23.93
C SER A 676 27.38 9.55 22.72
N SER A 677 26.96 10.81 22.69
CA SER A 677 27.24 11.75 21.60
C SER A 677 28.35 12.75 21.89
N GLY A 678 28.98 12.69 23.07
CA GLY A 678 30.02 13.65 23.47
C GLY A 678 29.50 15.08 23.66
N GLY A 679 28.32 15.25 24.27
CA GLY A 679 27.70 16.56 24.54
C GLY A 679 26.72 17.06 23.49
N HIS A 680 26.38 16.25 22.49
CA HIS A 680 25.43 16.59 21.42
C HIS A 680 24.13 15.77 21.51
N GLY A 681 23.62 15.49 22.71
CA GLY A 681 22.49 14.61 22.98
C GLY A 681 21.23 14.93 22.18
N ARG A 682 20.89 16.22 22.00
CA ARG A 682 19.74 16.65 21.19
C ARG A 682 19.82 16.16 19.74
N LEU A 683 20.98 16.27 19.12
CA LEU A 683 21.18 15.81 17.73
C LEU A 683 21.15 14.29 17.64
N ALA A 684 21.74 13.59 18.63
CA ALA A 684 21.76 12.14 18.67
C ALA A 684 20.35 11.55 18.86
N ALA A 685 19.57 12.09 19.80
CA ALA A 685 18.18 11.69 20.05
C ALA A 685 17.29 11.96 18.83
N TYR A 686 17.46 13.11 18.18
CA TYR A 686 16.73 13.43 16.95
C TYR A 686 17.10 12.49 15.80
N ALA A 687 18.38 12.14 15.64
CA ALA A 687 18.85 11.17 14.64
C ALA A 687 18.31 9.76 14.94
N PHE A 688 18.27 9.36 16.22
CA PHE A 688 17.65 8.11 16.66
C PHE A 688 16.16 8.04 16.30
N MET A 689 15.42 9.11 16.59
CA MET A 689 14.01 9.23 16.21
C MET A 689 13.83 9.08 14.68
N ILE A 690 14.59 9.82 13.87
CA ILE A 690 14.52 9.74 12.40
C ILE A 690 14.83 8.34 11.91
N PHE A 691 15.88 7.70 12.47
CA PHE A 691 16.23 6.34 12.07
C PHE A 691 15.09 5.36 12.36
N ASN A 692 14.54 5.35 13.57
CA ASN A 692 13.42 4.48 13.96
C ASN A 692 12.13 4.78 13.22
N LEU A 693 11.94 6.03 12.79
CA LEU A 693 10.81 6.43 11.95
C LEU A 693 10.89 5.82 10.55
N LEU A 694 12.06 5.87 9.91
CA LEU A 694 12.25 5.55 8.49
C LEU A 694 12.80 4.13 8.25
N CYS A 695 13.37 3.46 9.26
CA CYS A 695 13.92 2.10 9.10
C CYS A 695 12.83 1.06 8.86
N ALA A 696 13.21 -0.20 8.76
CA ALA A 696 12.30 -1.32 8.59
C ALA A 696 11.15 -1.25 9.62
N PRO A 697 9.90 -1.48 9.18
CA PRO A 697 8.75 -1.50 10.06
C PRO A 697 8.74 -2.75 10.94
N CYS A 698 7.75 -2.88 11.83
CA CYS A 698 7.56 -4.06 12.66
C CYS A 698 7.37 -5.35 11.86
N PHE A 699 7.64 -6.50 12.45
CA PHE A 699 7.53 -7.81 11.79
C PHE A 699 6.14 -8.07 11.20
N ALA A 700 5.07 -7.57 11.82
CA ALA A 700 3.73 -7.67 11.29
C ALA A 700 3.63 -6.99 9.90
N ALA A 701 4.20 -5.80 9.75
CA ALA A 701 4.23 -5.07 8.49
C ALA A 701 5.17 -5.74 7.46
N ILE A 702 6.32 -6.27 7.88
CA ILE A 702 7.22 -7.07 7.02
C ILE A 702 6.49 -8.32 6.52
N GLY A 703 5.70 -8.97 7.37
CA GLY A 703 4.84 -10.10 7.00
C GLY A 703 3.78 -9.72 5.95
N ALA A 704 3.19 -8.54 6.08
CA ALA A 704 2.27 -7.99 5.07
C ALA A 704 3.01 -7.70 3.74
N MET A 705 4.21 -7.11 3.78
CA MET A 705 5.05 -6.90 2.59
C MET A 705 5.36 -8.21 1.87
N LYS A 706 5.77 -9.26 2.63
CA LYS A 706 6.07 -10.59 2.06
C LYS A 706 4.89 -11.16 1.30
N ARG A 707 3.69 -10.95 1.82
CA ARG A 707 2.46 -11.42 1.18
C ARG A 707 2.12 -10.64 -0.07
N GLU A 708 2.16 -9.31 -0.01
CA GLU A 708 1.76 -8.45 -1.13
C GLU A 708 2.78 -8.48 -2.27
N PHE A 709 4.06 -8.66 -1.98
CA PHE A 709 5.08 -8.93 -3.00
C PHE A 709 5.02 -10.36 -3.57
N ASN A 710 4.50 -11.30 -2.79
CA ASN A 710 4.56 -12.74 -3.08
C ASN A 710 5.97 -13.21 -3.50
N ASN A 711 7.01 -12.56 -3.00
CA ASN A 711 8.40 -12.80 -3.36
C ASN A 711 9.34 -12.37 -2.21
N ALA A 712 10.07 -13.33 -1.64
CA ALA A 712 10.97 -13.06 -0.52
C ALA A 712 12.15 -12.13 -0.89
N LYS A 713 12.64 -12.17 -2.13
CA LYS A 713 13.73 -11.28 -2.59
C LYS A 713 13.27 -9.83 -2.61
N TRP A 714 12.05 -9.55 -3.04
CA TRP A 714 11.47 -8.20 -3.02
C TRP A 714 11.24 -7.69 -1.60
N THR A 715 10.82 -8.58 -0.69
CA THR A 715 10.65 -8.22 0.73
C THR A 715 11.99 -7.83 1.35
N LEU A 716 13.03 -8.64 1.13
CA LEU A 716 14.36 -8.35 1.64
C LEU A 716 14.94 -7.05 1.03
N ALA A 717 14.73 -6.84 -0.28
CA ALA A 717 15.17 -5.62 -0.96
C ALA A 717 14.44 -4.38 -0.41
N ALA A 718 13.14 -4.47 -0.10
CA ALA A 718 12.37 -3.37 0.49
C ALA A 718 12.85 -3.03 1.90
N VAL A 719 13.04 -4.03 2.77
CA VAL A 719 13.57 -3.86 4.12
C VAL A 719 14.98 -3.28 4.08
N GLY A 720 15.87 -3.83 3.23
CA GLY A 720 17.23 -3.32 3.04
C GLY A 720 17.26 -1.87 2.54
N TYR A 721 16.38 -1.53 1.59
CA TYR A 721 16.24 -0.16 1.11
C TYR A 721 15.80 0.79 2.22
N GLN A 722 14.80 0.42 3.01
CA GLN A 722 14.29 1.25 4.11
C GLN A 722 15.37 1.50 5.17
N CYS A 723 16.09 0.46 5.58
CA CYS A 723 17.20 0.60 6.54
C CYS A 723 18.34 1.47 6.00
N ALA A 724 18.75 1.26 4.74
CA ALA A 724 19.79 2.07 4.11
C ALA A 724 19.39 3.53 3.95
N PHE A 725 18.15 3.78 3.56
CA PHE A 725 17.61 5.14 3.42
C PHE A 725 17.52 5.84 4.78
N ALA A 726 16.99 5.16 5.80
CA ALA A 726 16.90 5.67 7.17
C ALA A 726 18.29 6.02 7.74
N TYR A 727 19.25 5.13 7.55
CA TYR A 727 20.64 5.36 7.97
C TYR A 727 21.23 6.58 7.27
N THR A 728 21.04 6.71 5.98
CA THR A 728 21.54 7.83 5.19
C THR A 728 20.97 9.16 5.68
N ILE A 729 19.66 9.24 5.90
CA ILE A 729 19.00 10.48 6.37
C ILE A 729 19.44 10.82 7.80
N ALA A 730 19.44 9.84 8.71
CA ALA A 730 19.88 10.06 10.09
C ALA A 730 21.35 10.51 10.17
N LEU A 731 22.24 9.89 9.36
CA LEU A 731 23.64 10.28 9.26
C LEU A 731 23.80 11.74 8.77
N ILE A 732 23.09 12.10 7.71
CA ILE A 732 23.10 13.46 7.17
C ILE A 732 22.67 14.46 8.24
N VAL A 733 21.56 14.20 8.92
CA VAL A 733 21.02 15.11 9.94
C VAL A 733 21.98 15.25 11.10
N TYR A 734 22.50 14.15 11.63
CA TYR A 734 23.44 14.20 12.76
C TYR A 734 24.74 14.88 12.41
N GLN A 735 25.42 14.47 11.33
CA GLN A 735 26.74 14.96 10.96
C GLN A 735 26.73 16.43 10.49
N LEU A 736 25.67 16.83 9.78
CA LEU A 736 25.50 18.25 9.44
C LEU A 736 25.15 19.09 10.68
N GLY A 737 24.33 18.54 11.57
CA GLY A 737 24.05 19.18 12.86
C GLY A 737 25.32 19.41 13.68
N LEU A 738 26.23 18.44 13.74
CA LEU A 738 27.55 18.57 14.38
C LEU A 738 28.40 19.65 13.71
N LEU A 739 28.42 19.69 12.39
CA LEU A 739 29.16 20.71 11.65
C LEU A 739 28.67 22.12 11.98
N PHE A 740 27.35 22.32 12.02
CA PHE A 740 26.74 23.62 12.36
C PHE A 740 26.89 23.98 13.86
N SER A 741 27.02 23.00 14.74
CA SER A 741 27.29 23.25 16.17
C SER A 741 28.79 23.50 16.48
N GLY A 742 29.68 23.45 15.48
CA GLY A 742 31.09 23.73 15.63
C GLY A 742 31.94 22.55 16.12
N ALA A 743 31.41 21.33 16.12
CA ALA A 743 32.11 20.12 16.60
C ALA A 743 33.25 19.62 15.70
N GLY A 744 33.58 20.35 14.62
CA GLY A 744 34.67 20.04 13.70
C GLY A 744 34.28 19.10 12.54
N PHE A 745 35.21 18.92 11.62
CA PHE A 745 35.03 18.12 10.43
C PHE A 745 35.61 16.72 10.60
N THR A 746 34.78 15.69 10.44
CA THR A 746 35.17 14.28 10.57
C THR A 746 35.04 13.54 9.24
N VAL A 747 35.60 12.31 9.16
CA VAL A 747 35.40 11.43 8.01
C VAL A 747 33.89 11.12 7.80
N ALA A 748 33.15 10.94 8.89
CA ALA A 748 31.71 10.72 8.82
C ALA A 748 30.95 11.94 8.24
N THR A 749 31.41 13.16 8.58
CA THR A 749 30.87 14.40 7.99
C THR A 749 31.12 14.48 6.48
N ALA A 750 32.32 14.09 6.03
CA ALA A 750 32.62 14.02 4.59
C ALA A 750 31.69 13.01 3.88
N ILE A 751 31.49 11.83 4.45
CA ILE A 751 30.56 10.81 3.92
C ILE A 751 29.13 11.34 3.89
N ALA A 752 28.67 12.02 4.93
CA ALA A 752 27.32 12.60 4.99
C ALA A 752 27.11 13.64 3.88
N ILE A 753 28.08 14.50 3.62
CA ILE A 753 28.04 15.51 2.54
C ILE A 753 28.00 14.81 1.17
N LEU A 754 28.83 13.78 0.96
CA LEU A 754 28.80 13.01 -0.28
C LEU A 754 27.44 12.30 -0.50
N LEU A 755 26.87 11.73 0.53
CA LEU A 755 25.55 11.10 0.48
C LEU A 755 24.46 12.13 0.21
N LEU A 756 24.50 13.30 0.83
CA LEU A 756 23.58 14.40 0.54
C LEU A 756 23.70 14.86 -0.91
N ALA A 757 24.92 15.09 -1.40
CA ALA A 757 25.16 15.45 -2.79
C ALA A 757 24.64 14.36 -3.75
N GLY A 758 24.86 13.08 -3.40
CA GLY A 758 24.32 11.94 -4.13
C GLY A 758 22.78 11.91 -4.16
N LEU A 759 22.12 12.13 -3.01
CA LEU A 759 20.66 12.23 -2.93
C LEU A 759 20.12 13.38 -3.78
N VAL A 760 20.71 14.57 -3.64
CA VAL A 760 20.32 15.75 -4.45
C VAL A 760 20.52 15.46 -5.93
N TYR A 761 21.65 14.87 -6.33
CA TYR A 761 21.88 14.45 -7.70
C TYR A 761 20.83 13.47 -8.21
N LEU A 762 20.47 12.44 -7.42
CA LEU A 762 19.45 11.47 -7.80
C LEU A 762 18.05 12.10 -7.93
N VAL A 763 17.75 13.09 -7.10
CA VAL A 763 16.47 13.82 -7.17
C VAL A 763 16.45 14.79 -8.35
N VAL A 764 17.54 15.51 -8.64
CA VAL A 764 17.57 16.58 -9.66
C VAL A 764 17.88 16.05 -11.06
N ARG A 765 18.67 14.94 -11.19
CA ARG A 765 19.02 14.39 -12.51
C ARG A 765 17.75 14.13 -13.33
N LYS A 766 17.82 14.42 -14.64
CA LYS A 766 16.75 14.01 -15.57
C LYS A 766 16.56 12.49 -15.51
N ASN A 767 15.33 12.05 -15.66
CA ASN A 767 15.05 10.62 -15.69
C ASN A 767 15.66 10.03 -16.98
N PRO A 768 16.66 9.13 -16.89
CA PRO A 768 17.30 8.57 -18.08
C PRO A 768 16.40 7.59 -18.86
N TYR A 769 15.23 7.24 -18.28
CA TYR A 769 14.28 6.29 -18.85
C TYR A 769 12.96 6.97 -19.26
N ASN A 770 12.85 8.30 -19.19
CA ASN A 770 11.63 9.06 -19.50
C ASN A 770 11.67 9.68 -20.90
N ASP A 771 12.74 9.45 -21.65
CA ASP A 771 12.79 9.88 -23.06
C ASP A 771 12.08 8.79 -23.89
N ASN A 772 10.75 8.92 -24.00
CA ASN A 772 9.88 8.09 -24.81
C ASN A 772 10.08 8.33 -26.33
N HIS A 773 11.30 8.59 -26.78
CA HIS A 773 11.59 8.71 -28.20
C HIS A 773 11.87 7.33 -28.78
N LEU A 774 11.18 7.00 -29.88
CA LEU A 774 11.32 5.72 -30.60
C LEU A 774 12.76 5.49 -31.12
N THR A 775 13.54 6.55 -31.21
CA THR A 775 14.90 6.53 -31.77
C THR A 775 16.02 6.38 -30.74
N GLN A 776 15.73 6.47 -29.45
CA GLN A 776 16.77 6.26 -28.44
C GLN A 776 17.01 4.78 -28.18
N LYS A 777 18.24 4.33 -28.43
CA LYS A 777 18.71 3.00 -28.02
C LYS A 777 18.61 2.90 -26.52
N VAL A 778 17.73 2.03 -26.03
CA VAL A 778 17.83 1.49 -24.68
C VAL A 778 19.19 0.78 -24.64
N SER A 779 20.20 1.45 -24.10
CA SER A 779 21.48 0.79 -23.81
C SER A 779 21.18 -0.33 -22.82
N ALA A 780 21.45 -1.53 -23.27
CA ALA A 780 21.21 -2.79 -22.59
C ALA A 780 21.84 -2.83 -21.19
#